data_e31f1ca461af1e8e31f2accdd774c372
#
_entry.id   e31f1ca461af1e8e31f2accdd774c372
#
_cell.length_a   1.000
_cell.length_b   1.000
_cell.length_c   1.000
_cell.angle_alpha   90.00
_cell.angle_beta   90.00
_cell.angle_gamma   90.00
#
_symmetry.space_group_name_H-M   'P 1'
#
loop_
_entity.id
_entity.type
_entity.pdbx_description
1 polymer ?
#
loop_
_entity_poly.entity_id
_entity_poly.type
_entity_poly.pdbx_seq_one_letter_code
_entity_poly.pdbx_strand_id
1 'polypeptide(L)'
;MDLSQLRACTSTRRLRSIHAILISSGRIRDVFFPTTLVSLYSRLGDLRSAALSFAHTPNKNIFSFNSIIATYIHHGLPFDAGRCFRSLLLAGPRVRPDEFTFPVALKASLDLSYGKAMHSLVRKLGLGWNVFVSSSLMHMYSRFGAVRDAEKVFVEMPERDSGAWNAMVSGFCQNGMAADAVRVFSAMVAEGVRVDRVTFASVLPVCAPLDDLLLGLAIHVFAIKQGLDVELFVSNALIDMYAKMGCIEGAQQKFDDMLDRDLVSWNSIISAYEQAGKPHTALELHSEMQKSGVQPDVLTLVSLASAVAQQGNVLSGRSVHAYITRRGWDTDDIIAGNAIVDMYAKLGVVELAQRMFDKMPVRDVITWNTLLTGYSQNGLADEAIDVYETMEQSEGIRPIQGTLVSVLPAYSHLGALQKGMRIHAQAMQIGLHSDVYVGTCLIDMYAKCGRLNEAVALFEKEIPRASSGPWNAIIAGYGIHGHGKQALRIFSQMEQEMVKPDNVTFVSLLSACSHAGLVDGGQRCFHVMQTKYGIRPVVKHYACMVDLLGRAGDLDAAYGLIRTMPIEPDSAVWGALLGACRVHGNVELGALASEFLFEIDPENVGYYVLLSNMYAKTGDWDGVNDVRSLAKRRHLQKTPGWSSIEVNNKVNVFFTGNQSHPQYENICKEAVILLAKMKSLGYVPDYSFVLQDVEEDEKEHILSNHSERLAITFGLMNTAPKTSIKIFKNLRVCGDCHNATKFISRITEREITVRDSNRFHHFRDGICSCGDYW
;
A
#
# COMPACT_ATOMS: atom_id res chain seq x y z
N MET A 1 -34.75 49.26 6.25
CA MET A 1 -34.23 47.90 6.05
C MET A 1 -33.17 47.69 7.09
N ASP A 2 -33.40 46.75 8.00
CA ASP A 2 -32.55 46.52 9.16
C ASP A 2 -31.50 45.46 8.83
N LEU A 3 -30.30 45.58 9.41
CA LEU A 3 -29.17 44.67 9.27
C LEU A 3 -29.50 43.24 9.70
N SER A 4 -30.43 43.07 10.63
CA SER A 4 -30.93 41.76 11.07
C SER A 4 -31.57 40.98 9.90
N GLN A 5 -32.33 41.65 9.04
CA GLN A 5 -32.98 41.09 7.85
C GLN A 5 -31.95 40.67 6.78
N LEU A 6 -30.84 41.41 6.66
CA LEU A 6 -29.76 41.09 5.74
C LEU A 6 -29.01 39.83 6.22
N ARG A 7 -28.68 39.77 7.53
CA ARG A 7 -27.96 38.62 8.12
C ARG A 7 -28.77 37.33 8.15
N ALA A 8 -30.10 37.43 8.24
CA ALA A 8 -31.02 36.29 8.21
C ALA A 8 -31.29 35.71 6.81
N CYS A 9 -30.62 36.24 5.76
CA CYS A 9 -30.86 35.80 4.40
C CYS A 9 -30.21 34.43 4.11
N THR A 10 -31.02 33.47 3.67
CA THR A 10 -30.61 32.08 3.38
C THR A 10 -30.64 31.71 1.89
N SER A 11 -31.05 32.66 1.02
CA SER A 11 -31.19 32.41 -0.43
C SER A 11 -30.46 33.47 -1.24
N THR A 12 -29.68 33.03 -2.21
CA THR A 12 -28.96 33.91 -3.16
C THR A 12 -29.88 34.82 -3.94
N ARG A 13 -31.08 34.33 -4.36
CA ARG A 13 -32.08 35.13 -5.06
C ARG A 13 -32.57 36.29 -4.21
N ARG A 14 -32.90 36.00 -2.94
CA ARG A 14 -33.36 37.03 -1.99
C ARG A 14 -32.25 38.03 -1.67
N LEU A 15 -30.99 37.54 -1.53
CA LEU A 15 -29.87 38.42 -1.29
C LEU A 15 -29.59 39.37 -2.46
N ARG A 16 -29.72 38.90 -3.71
CA ARG A 16 -29.60 39.75 -4.92
C ARG A 16 -30.68 40.84 -4.98
N SER A 17 -31.91 40.50 -4.60
CA SER A 17 -32.99 41.52 -4.53
C SER A 17 -32.69 42.60 -3.48
N ILE A 18 -32.22 42.21 -2.31
CA ILE A 18 -31.80 43.15 -1.25
C ILE A 18 -30.60 43.99 -1.72
N HIS A 19 -29.65 43.41 -2.40
CA HIS A 19 -28.49 44.12 -2.95
C HIS A 19 -28.94 45.19 -3.96
N ALA A 20 -29.88 44.85 -4.85
CA ALA A 20 -30.46 45.84 -5.80
C ALA A 20 -31.14 47.00 -5.08
N ILE A 21 -31.90 46.77 -3.99
CA ILE A 21 -32.50 47.82 -3.17
C ILE A 21 -31.44 48.69 -2.49
N LEU A 22 -30.35 48.11 -2.01
CA LEU A 22 -29.24 48.88 -1.41
C LEU A 22 -28.53 49.78 -2.44
N ILE A 23 -28.44 49.33 -3.70
CA ILE A 23 -27.90 50.10 -4.81
C ILE A 23 -28.86 51.27 -5.12
N SER A 24 -30.16 51.00 -5.35
CA SER A 24 -31.13 51.98 -5.73
C SER A 24 -31.41 53.06 -4.64
N SER A 25 -31.27 52.66 -3.36
CA SER A 25 -31.40 53.58 -2.22
C SER A 25 -30.13 54.39 -1.91
N GLY A 26 -29.03 54.14 -2.64
CA GLY A 26 -27.76 54.78 -2.38
C GLY A 26 -27.01 54.30 -1.11
N ARG A 27 -27.61 53.40 -0.33
CA ARG A 27 -27.02 52.85 0.92
C ARG A 27 -25.77 51.98 0.69
N ILE A 28 -25.58 51.51 -0.53
CA ILE A 28 -24.38 50.74 -0.92
C ILE A 28 -23.10 51.58 -0.78
N ARG A 29 -23.18 52.92 -0.67
CA ARG A 29 -22.03 53.82 -0.47
C ARG A 29 -21.45 53.71 0.94
N ASP A 30 -22.23 53.25 1.92
CA ASP A 30 -21.74 52.98 3.24
C ASP A 30 -20.99 51.62 3.20
N VAL A 31 -19.70 51.67 3.51
CA VAL A 31 -18.73 50.51 3.44
C VAL A 31 -19.24 49.28 4.20
N PHE A 32 -20.08 49.48 5.21
CA PHE A 32 -20.62 48.41 6.02
C PHE A 32 -21.52 47.45 5.23
N PHE A 33 -22.37 47.94 4.34
CA PHE A 33 -23.30 47.10 3.55
C PHE A 33 -22.56 46.25 2.52
N PRO A 34 -21.67 46.78 1.67
CA PRO A 34 -20.90 45.96 0.74
C PRO A 34 -20.05 44.90 1.46
N THR A 35 -19.41 45.24 2.60
CA THR A 35 -18.63 44.29 3.37
C THR A 35 -19.48 43.12 3.91
N THR A 36 -20.69 43.45 4.41
CA THR A 36 -21.65 42.41 4.84
C THR A 36 -22.14 41.56 3.66
N LEU A 37 -22.38 42.17 2.50
CA LEU A 37 -22.74 41.44 1.28
C LEU A 37 -21.66 40.47 0.83
N VAL A 38 -20.38 40.85 0.90
CA VAL A 38 -19.24 39.95 0.60
C VAL A 38 -19.29 38.66 1.45
N SER A 39 -19.48 38.82 2.76
CA SER A 39 -19.57 37.67 3.68
C SER A 39 -20.82 36.81 3.43
N LEU A 40 -21.96 37.42 3.10
CA LEU A 40 -23.20 36.69 2.83
C LEU A 40 -23.19 35.95 1.50
N TYR A 41 -22.68 36.58 0.43
CA TYR A 41 -22.49 35.91 -0.85
C TYR A 41 -21.48 34.73 -0.73
N SER A 42 -20.42 34.92 0.03
CA SER A 42 -19.48 33.85 0.34
C SER A 42 -20.16 32.65 1.00
N ARG A 43 -20.96 32.90 2.06
CA ARG A 43 -21.71 31.86 2.78
C ARG A 43 -22.71 31.11 1.89
N LEU A 44 -23.27 31.79 0.87
CA LEU A 44 -24.23 31.21 -0.08
C LEU A 44 -23.56 30.64 -1.35
N GLY A 45 -22.22 30.55 -1.40
CA GLY A 45 -21.49 29.98 -2.52
C GLY A 45 -21.35 30.84 -3.77
N ASP A 46 -21.85 32.12 -3.75
CA ASP A 46 -21.78 33.03 -4.89
C ASP A 46 -20.53 33.92 -4.85
N LEU A 47 -19.36 33.26 -5.13
CA LEU A 47 -18.07 33.94 -5.11
C LEU A 47 -17.99 35.12 -6.08
N ARG A 48 -18.61 35.00 -7.26
CA ARG A 48 -18.60 36.06 -8.28
C ARG A 48 -19.30 37.34 -7.76
N SER A 49 -20.46 37.22 -7.12
CA SER A 49 -21.18 38.36 -6.53
C SER A 49 -20.42 38.90 -5.31
N ALA A 50 -19.73 38.07 -4.53
CA ALA A 50 -18.90 38.55 -3.43
C ALA A 50 -17.73 39.41 -3.97
N ALA A 51 -17.00 38.93 -4.97
CA ALA A 51 -15.88 39.64 -5.58
C ALA A 51 -16.31 40.97 -6.23
N LEU A 52 -17.47 41.00 -6.93
CA LEU A 52 -18.04 42.21 -7.50
C LEU A 52 -18.45 43.20 -6.40
N SER A 53 -19.06 42.74 -5.32
CA SER A 53 -19.42 43.61 -4.19
C SER A 53 -18.20 44.27 -3.58
N PHE A 54 -17.09 43.52 -3.39
CA PHE A 54 -15.84 44.11 -2.95
C PHE A 54 -15.24 45.09 -3.96
N ALA A 55 -15.23 44.72 -5.26
CA ALA A 55 -14.68 45.59 -6.31
C ALA A 55 -15.36 46.97 -6.34
N HIS A 56 -16.68 47.01 -6.21
CA HIS A 56 -17.48 48.22 -6.24
C HIS A 56 -17.62 48.94 -4.88
N THR A 57 -16.99 48.41 -3.81
CA THR A 57 -17.00 49.08 -2.51
C THR A 57 -16.21 50.39 -2.61
N PRO A 58 -16.83 51.54 -2.38
CA PRO A 58 -16.10 52.80 -2.27
C PRO A 58 -15.34 52.85 -0.95
N ASN A 59 -14.18 53.49 -0.91
CA ASN A 59 -13.41 53.71 0.32
C ASN A 59 -13.17 52.44 1.14
N LYS A 60 -12.60 51.41 0.49
CA LYS A 60 -12.31 50.12 1.14
C LYS A 60 -11.52 50.28 2.45
N ASN A 61 -12.00 49.69 3.52
CA ASN A 61 -11.36 49.67 4.83
C ASN A 61 -10.81 48.28 5.14
N ILE A 62 -10.15 48.10 6.29
CA ILE A 62 -9.54 46.86 6.71
C ILE A 62 -10.55 45.69 6.77
N PHE A 63 -11.78 45.96 7.26
CA PHE A 63 -12.84 44.96 7.33
C PHE A 63 -13.26 44.45 5.95
N SER A 64 -13.30 45.35 4.93
CA SER A 64 -13.59 44.96 3.54
C SER A 64 -12.53 44.00 2.99
N PHE A 65 -11.26 44.31 3.24
CA PHE A 65 -10.16 43.45 2.82
C PHE A 65 -10.14 42.13 3.58
N ASN A 66 -10.32 42.12 4.90
CA ASN A 66 -10.40 40.90 5.70
C ASN A 66 -11.53 39.98 5.24
N SER A 67 -12.72 40.57 4.93
CA SER A 67 -13.88 39.80 4.42
C SER A 67 -13.62 39.12 3.08
N ILE A 68 -12.99 39.83 2.12
CA ILE A 68 -12.73 39.23 0.80
C ILE A 68 -11.59 38.24 0.84
N ILE A 69 -10.54 38.46 1.64
CA ILE A 69 -9.46 37.51 1.84
C ILE A 69 -9.99 36.23 2.46
N ALA A 70 -10.85 36.34 3.50
CA ALA A 70 -11.51 35.20 4.12
C ALA A 70 -12.42 34.45 3.13
N THR A 71 -13.13 35.20 2.27
CA THR A 71 -13.96 34.61 1.20
C THR A 71 -13.14 33.75 0.26
N TYR A 72 -12.02 34.25 -0.26
CA TYR A 72 -11.16 33.48 -1.17
C TYR A 72 -10.55 32.25 -0.50
N ILE A 73 -10.14 32.36 0.76
CA ILE A 73 -9.64 31.20 1.54
C ILE A 73 -10.74 30.15 1.71
N HIS A 74 -11.94 30.57 2.09
CA HIS A 74 -13.08 29.65 2.28
C HIS A 74 -13.44 28.88 0.99
N HIS A 75 -13.24 29.49 -0.17
CA HIS A 75 -13.50 28.90 -1.47
C HIS A 75 -12.25 28.22 -2.11
N GLY A 76 -11.19 28.00 -1.36
CA GLY A 76 -10.00 27.29 -1.83
C GLY A 76 -9.15 28.04 -2.87
N LEU A 77 -9.19 29.38 -2.86
CA LEU A 77 -8.49 30.26 -3.81
C LEU A 77 -7.37 31.08 -3.12
N PRO A 78 -6.30 30.44 -2.64
CA PRO A 78 -5.24 31.11 -1.88
C PRO A 78 -4.45 32.14 -2.71
N PHE A 79 -4.31 31.95 -4.03
CA PHE A 79 -3.67 32.92 -4.92
C PHE A 79 -4.42 34.26 -4.96
N ASP A 80 -5.76 34.20 -5.05
CA ASP A 80 -6.59 35.40 -5.10
C ASP A 80 -6.61 36.10 -3.73
N ALA A 81 -6.63 35.33 -2.65
CA ALA A 81 -6.46 35.85 -1.27
C ALA A 81 -5.12 36.59 -1.13
N GLY A 82 -4.01 35.99 -1.61
CA GLY A 82 -2.68 36.62 -1.61
C GLY A 82 -2.62 37.90 -2.44
N ARG A 83 -3.30 37.93 -3.61
CA ARG A 83 -3.43 39.17 -4.41
C ARG A 83 -4.16 40.27 -3.68
N CYS A 84 -5.26 39.91 -2.99
CA CYS A 84 -6.01 40.90 -2.19
C CYS A 84 -5.20 41.41 -1.02
N PHE A 85 -4.44 40.55 -0.33
CA PHE A 85 -3.54 40.97 0.73
C PHE A 85 -2.43 41.93 0.21
N ARG A 86 -1.85 41.64 -0.96
CA ARG A 86 -0.89 42.55 -1.59
C ARG A 86 -1.55 43.91 -1.94
N SER A 87 -2.78 43.88 -2.43
CA SER A 87 -3.53 45.13 -2.71
C SER A 87 -3.81 45.92 -1.44
N LEU A 88 -4.05 45.24 -0.32
CA LEU A 88 -4.17 45.89 1.00
C LEU A 88 -2.89 46.63 1.39
N LEU A 89 -1.72 45.99 1.22
CA LEU A 89 -0.42 46.62 1.54
C LEU A 89 -0.14 47.85 0.66
N LEU A 90 -0.71 47.90 -0.54
CA LEU A 90 -0.56 49.01 -1.49
C LEU A 90 -1.64 50.12 -1.31
N ALA A 91 -2.67 49.89 -0.48
CA ALA A 91 -3.78 50.81 -0.28
C ALA A 91 -3.43 52.08 0.52
N GLY A 92 -2.17 52.17 0.98
CA GLY A 92 -1.62 53.34 1.66
C GLY A 92 -1.77 53.33 3.18
N PRO A 93 -1.25 54.37 3.88
CA PRO A 93 -1.08 54.31 5.32
C PRO A 93 -2.38 54.35 6.15
N ARG A 94 -3.53 54.68 5.50
CA ARG A 94 -4.83 54.74 6.17
C ARG A 94 -5.47 53.36 6.38
N VAL A 95 -5.02 52.31 5.64
CA VAL A 95 -5.54 50.95 5.75
C VAL A 95 -4.35 50.02 5.99
N ARG A 96 -4.07 49.71 7.26
CA ARG A 96 -2.98 48.84 7.65
C ARG A 96 -3.51 47.49 8.07
N PRO A 97 -2.78 46.40 7.78
CA PRO A 97 -3.07 45.08 8.33
C PRO A 97 -3.12 45.13 9.88
N ASP A 98 -4.09 44.46 10.45
CA ASP A 98 -4.31 44.34 11.90
C ASP A 98 -4.18 42.89 12.39
N GLU A 99 -4.46 42.66 13.66
CA GLU A 99 -4.44 41.35 14.30
C GLU A 99 -5.47 40.39 13.71
N PHE A 100 -6.49 40.83 13.04
CA PHE A 100 -7.49 39.99 12.36
C PHE A 100 -7.10 39.70 10.90
N THR A 101 -6.29 40.53 10.29
CA THR A 101 -5.82 40.36 8.91
C THR A 101 -4.86 39.18 8.79
N PHE A 102 -3.85 39.11 9.69
CA PHE A 102 -2.80 38.09 9.60
C PHE A 102 -3.29 36.67 9.77
N PRO A 103 -4.18 36.33 10.72
CA PRO A 103 -4.72 34.98 10.84
C PRO A 103 -5.37 34.46 9.57
N VAL A 104 -6.02 35.34 8.82
CA VAL A 104 -6.67 34.98 7.55
C VAL A 104 -5.65 34.93 6.41
N ALA A 105 -4.76 35.93 6.33
CA ALA A 105 -3.76 36.03 5.26
C ALA A 105 -2.70 34.93 5.35
N LEU A 106 -2.28 34.48 6.55
CA LEU A 106 -1.35 33.38 6.75
C LEU A 106 -1.88 32.03 6.22
N LYS A 107 -3.21 31.84 6.25
CA LYS A 107 -3.85 30.66 5.62
C LYS A 107 -3.66 30.63 4.10
N ALA A 108 -3.47 31.80 3.46
CA ALA A 108 -3.16 31.93 2.04
C ALA A 108 -1.72 31.62 1.65
N SER A 109 -0.82 31.39 2.61
CA SER A 109 0.56 31.08 2.31
C SER A 109 0.67 29.79 1.49
N LEU A 110 1.35 29.86 0.35
CA LEU A 110 1.52 28.75 -0.59
C LEU A 110 2.85 28.01 -0.36
N ASP A 111 3.81 28.71 0.19
CA ASP A 111 5.13 28.21 0.50
C ASP A 111 5.69 28.83 1.78
N LEU A 112 6.75 28.22 2.29
CA LEU A 112 7.41 28.63 3.51
C LEU A 112 8.08 30.02 3.39
N SER A 113 8.58 30.37 2.20
CA SER A 113 9.29 31.65 1.99
C SER A 113 8.33 32.82 2.06
N TYR A 114 7.14 32.70 1.49
CA TYR A 114 6.05 33.67 1.62
C TYR A 114 5.60 33.80 3.10
N GLY A 115 5.46 32.65 3.80
CA GLY A 115 5.12 32.65 5.22
C GLY A 115 6.18 33.36 6.08
N LYS A 116 7.46 33.16 5.82
CA LYS A 116 8.57 33.88 6.51
C LYS A 116 8.56 35.39 6.21
N ALA A 117 8.24 35.78 5.00
CA ALA A 117 8.09 37.20 4.63
C ALA A 117 6.93 37.84 5.42
N MET A 118 5.78 37.14 5.56
CA MET A 118 4.66 37.61 6.38
C MET A 118 5.03 37.68 7.86
N HIS A 119 5.76 36.72 8.41
CA HIS A 119 6.25 36.78 9.79
C HIS A 119 7.17 38.01 10.01
N SER A 120 8.03 38.30 9.06
CA SER A 120 8.88 39.50 9.12
C SER A 120 8.03 40.79 9.11
N LEU A 121 6.93 40.84 8.36
CA LEU A 121 5.99 41.95 8.34
C LEU A 121 5.24 42.09 9.68
N VAL A 122 4.78 40.97 10.26
CA VAL A 122 4.15 40.92 11.60
C VAL A 122 5.07 41.57 12.65
N ARG A 123 6.35 41.19 12.64
CA ARG A 123 7.34 41.76 13.56
C ARG A 123 7.54 43.28 13.34
N LYS A 124 7.63 43.72 12.08
CA LYS A 124 7.76 45.15 11.74
C LYS A 124 6.57 46.00 12.18
N LEU A 125 5.37 45.42 12.19
CA LEU A 125 4.13 46.09 12.64
C LEU A 125 3.89 45.98 14.14
N GLY A 126 4.78 45.34 14.91
CA GLY A 126 4.64 45.16 16.35
C GLY A 126 3.56 44.17 16.79
N LEU A 127 3.07 43.33 15.89
CA LEU A 127 2.00 42.37 16.16
C LEU A 127 2.52 40.99 16.59
N GLY A 128 3.86 40.82 16.74
CA GLY A 128 4.47 39.52 17.09
C GLY A 128 4.10 38.97 18.47
N TRP A 129 3.53 39.80 19.34
CA TRP A 129 3.09 39.40 20.68
C TRP A 129 1.57 39.15 20.78
N ASN A 130 0.85 39.37 19.70
CA ASN A 130 -0.59 39.10 19.68
C ASN A 130 -0.83 37.60 19.58
N VAL A 131 -1.58 37.03 20.52
CA VAL A 131 -1.82 35.58 20.65
C VAL A 131 -2.45 34.97 19.41
N PHE A 132 -3.43 35.65 18.79
CA PHE A 132 -4.09 35.16 17.57
C PHE A 132 -3.16 35.13 16.37
N VAL A 133 -2.31 36.14 16.22
CA VAL A 133 -1.32 36.22 15.14
C VAL A 133 -0.24 35.16 15.34
N SER A 134 0.28 35.03 16.57
CA SER A 134 1.31 34.05 16.91
C SER A 134 0.82 32.60 16.73
N SER A 135 -0.40 32.30 17.16
CA SER A 135 -1.02 30.99 16.94
C SER A 135 -1.17 30.67 15.44
N SER A 136 -1.53 31.68 14.65
CA SER A 136 -1.64 31.51 13.18
C SER A 136 -0.29 31.35 12.50
N LEU A 137 0.78 31.99 12.99
CA LEU A 137 2.17 31.77 12.56
C LEU A 137 2.63 30.37 12.89
N MET A 138 2.35 29.85 14.09
CA MET A 138 2.68 28.49 14.49
C MET A 138 1.97 27.46 13.58
N HIS A 139 0.68 27.66 13.30
CA HIS A 139 -0.05 26.82 12.35
C HIS A 139 0.56 26.86 10.94
N MET A 140 0.94 28.03 10.46
CA MET A 140 1.57 28.19 9.15
C MET A 140 2.91 27.43 9.11
N TYR A 141 3.79 27.60 10.10
CA TYR A 141 5.07 26.92 10.16
C TYR A 141 4.90 25.39 10.27
N SER A 142 3.96 24.94 11.09
CA SER A 142 3.66 23.50 11.24
C SER A 142 3.17 22.86 9.93
N ARG A 143 2.30 23.57 9.19
CA ARG A 143 1.80 23.12 7.88
C ARG A 143 2.91 22.93 6.84
N PHE A 144 3.97 23.72 6.90
CA PHE A 144 5.13 23.61 6.01
C PHE A 144 6.29 22.77 6.58
N GLY A 145 6.06 22.00 7.63
CA GLY A 145 7.11 21.15 8.24
C GLY A 145 8.18 21.89 9.05
N ALA A 146 8.09 23.21 9.16
CA ALA A 146 9.06 24.03 9.88
C ALA A 146 8.71 24.17 11.39
N VAL A 147 8.42 23.03 12.04
CA VAL A 147 7.90 22.98 13.43
C VAL A 147 8.85 23.64 14.44
N ARG A 148 10.17 23.56 14.21
CA ARG A 148 11.14 24.24 15.06
C ARG A 148 11.07 25.77 14.99
N ASP A 149 10.63 26.33 13.84
CA ASP A 149 10.36 27.77 13.74
C ASP A 149 9.03 28.14 14.43
N ALA A 150 8.02 27.24 14.42
CA ALA A 150 6.80 27.38 15.22
C ALA A 150 7.14 27.38 16.74
N GLU A 151 7.98 26.46 17.19
CA GLU A 151 8.44 26.37 18.59
C GLU A 151 9.14 27.67 19.05
N LYS A 152 9.96 28.27 18.20
CA LYS A 152 10.57 29.58 18.51
C LYS A 152 9.51 30.67 18.71
N VAL A 153 8.50 30.74 17.84
CA VAL A 153 7.39 31.71 18.00
C VAL A 153 6.69 31.47 19.34
N PHE A 154 6.41 30.20 19.68
CA PHE A 154 5.79 29.82 20.94
C PHE A 154 6.62 30.24 22.18
N VAL A 155 7.91 30.00 22.16
CA VAL A 155 8.82 30.34 23.27
C VAL A 155 8.95 31.86 23.43
N GLU A 156 8.92 32.62 22.32
CA GLU A 156 8.98 34.08 22.33
C GLU A 156 7.70 34.75 22.84
N MET A 157 6.57 34.03 22.91
CA MET A 157 5.29 34.59 23.39
C MET A 157 5.36 34.87 24.90
N PRO A 158 5.07 36.13 25.34
CA PRO A 158 5.06 36.49 26.76
C PRO A 158 3.89 35.86 27.52
N GLU A 159 2.75 35.75 26.89
CA GLU A 159 1.53 35.09 27.40
C GLU A 159 1.05 34.04 26.44
N ARG A 160 0.68 32.88 26.95
CA ARG A 160 0.24 31.72 26.18
C ARG A 160 -1.12 31.28 26.68
N ASP A 161 -2.14 31.43 25.83
CA ASP A 161 -3.46 30.89 26.10
C ASP A 161 -3.56 29.41 25.70
N SER A 162 -4.69 28.76 26.01
CA SER A 162 -4.93 27.36 25.62
C SER A 162 -4.84 27.14 24.09
N GLY A 163 -5.20 28.16 23.30
CA GLY A 163 -5.10 28.12 21.84
C GLY A 163 -3.67 28.01 21.35
N ALA A 164 -2.72 28.76 21.94
CA ALA A 164 -1.31 28.69 21.59
C ALA A 164 -0.71 27.32 21.94
N TRP A 165 -1.03 26.79 23.13
CA TRP A 165 -0.61 25.44 23.54
C TRP A 165 -1.16 24.37 22.61
N ASN A 166 -2.47 24.45 22.30
CA ASN A 166 -3.11 23.49 21.38
C ASN A 166 -2.52 23.55 19.96
N ALA A 167 -2.15 24.76 19.49
CA ALA A 167 -1.49 24.91 18.19
C ALA A 167 -0.12 24.21 18.15
N MET A 168 0.66 24.27 19.25
CA MET A 168 1.96 23.57 19.33
C MET A 168 1.79 22.05 19.45
N VAL A 169 0.89 21.56 20.30
CA VAL A 169 0.61 20.11 20.42
C VAL A 169 0.18 19.56 19.05
N SER A 170 -0.80 20.19 18.40
CA SER A 170 -1.24 19.81 17.04
C SER A 170 -0.11 19.89 16.01
N GLY A 171 0.72 20.94 16.09
CA GLY A 171 1.83 21.15 15.17
C GLY A 171 2.86 20.02 15.24
N PHE A 172 3.25 19.61 16.44
CA PHE A 172 4.14 18.46 16.63
C PHE A 172 3.50 17.14 16.17
N CYS A 173 2.23 16.93 16.50
CA CYS A 173 1.46 15.75 16.04
C CYS A 173 1.45 15.61 14.51
N GLN A 174 1.07 16.68 13.80
CA GLN A 174 0.96 16.70 12.34
C GLN A 174 2.30 16.43 11.65
N ASN A 175 3.41 16.69 12.33
CA ASN A 175 4.76 16.49 11.81
C ASN A 175 5.45 15.22 12.34
N GLY A 176 4.70 14.30 12.95
CA GLY A 176 5.22 13.02 13.42
C GLY A 176 6.14 13.11 14.65
N MET A 177 6.16 14.25 15.35
CA MET A 177 7.01 14.51 16.52
C MET A 177 6.25 14.23 17.82
N ALA A 178 5.79 13.00 17.98
CA ALA A 178 4.90 12.58 19.06
C ALA A 178 5.46 12.85 20.47
N ALA A 179 6.72 12.56 20.71
CA ALA A 179 7.38 12.81 22.01
C ALA A 179 7.41 14.30 22.39
N ASP A 180 7.66 15.19 21.41
CA ASP A 180 7.64 16.64 21.63
C ASP A 180 6.21 17.13 21.93
N ALA A 181 5.19 16.56 21.29
CA ALA A 181 3.79 16.88 21.56
C ALA A 181 3.40 16.53 23.01
N VAL A 182 3.80 15.36 23.52
CA VAL A 182 3.58 14.97 24.92
C VAL A 182 4.32 15.89 25.87
N ARG A 183 5.56 16.25 25.56
CA ARG A 183 6.36 17.19 26.36
C ARG A 183 5.65 18.55 26.51
N VAL A 184 5.11 19.09 25.39
CA VAL A 184 4.39 20.37 25.39
C VAL A 184 3.08 20.26 26.16
N PHE A 185 2.33 19.17 26.00
CA PHE A 185 1.11 18.92 26.76
C PHE A 185 1.40 18.82 28.28
N SER A 186 2.44 18.10 28.67
CA SER A 186 2.86 17.99 30.08
C SER A 186 3.26 19.35 30.67
N ALA A 187 3.95 20.17 29.88
CA ALA A 187 4.30 21.54 30.30
C ALA A 187 3.04 22.42 30.46
N MET A 188 2.07 22.34 29.55
CA MET A 188 0.79 23.03 29.65
C MET A 188 0.06 22.71 30.96
N VAL A 189 0.01 21.43 31.32
CA VAL A 189 -0.61 20.96 32.57
C VAL A 189 0.17 21.47 33.79
N ALA A 190 1.50 21.41 33.75
CA ALA A 190 2.37 21.87 34.82
C ALA A 190 2.30 23.40 35.07
N GLU A 191 2.12 24.20 34.03
CA GLU A 191 1.87 25.64 34.10
C GLU A 191 0.46 26.00 34.59
N GLY A 192 -0.41 25.00 34.81
CA GLY A 192 -1.79 25.19 35.30
C GLY A 192 -2.70 25.83 34.26
N VAL A 193 -2.35 25.77 32.96
CA VAL A 193 -3.22 26.26 31.90
C VAL A 193 -4.42 25.35 31.75
N ARG A 194 -5.61 25.94 31.66
CA ARG A 194 -6.85 25.18 31.53
C ARG A 194 -6.86 24.33 30.27
N VAL A 195 -6.95 23.01 30.47
CA VAL A 195 -7.11 22.04 29.39
C VAL A 195 -8.58 22.02 28.95
N ASP A 196 -8.81 22.03 27.65
CA ASP A 196 -10.14 22.02 27.06
C ASP A 196 -10.33 20.80 26.10
N ARG A 197 -11.52 20.68 25.51
CA ARG A 197 -11.84 19.61 24.56
C ARG A 197 -10.91 19.57 23.36
N VAL A 198 -10.41 20.73 22.91
CA VAL A 198 -9.49 20.81 21.77
C VAL A 198 -8.13 20.26 22.14
N THR A 199 -7.68 20.50 23.38
CA THR A 199 -6.43 19.94 23.91
C THR A 199 -6.45 18.43 23.88
N PHE A 200 -7.54 17.80 24.40
CA PHE A 200 -7.68 16.33 24.39
C PHE A 200 -7.73 15.78 22.96
N ALA A 201 -8.53 16.38 22.08
CA ALA A 201 -8.59 15.98 20.68
C ALA A 201 -7.24 16.10 19.95
N SER A 202 -6.36 17.02 20.40
CA SER A 202 -5.03 17.19 19.82
C SER A 202 -3.98 16.23 20.39
N VAL A 203 -4.08 15.83 21.67
CA VAL A 203 -3.07 15.01 22.32
C VAL A 203 -3.34 13.51 22.22
N LEU A 204 -4.60 13.07 22.22
CA LEU A 204 -4.95 11.64 22.15
C LEU A 204 -4.38 10.93 20.91
N PRO A 205 -4.37 11.54 19.70
CA PRO A 205 -3.77 10.90 18.53
C PRO A 205 -2.27 10.60 18.64
N VAL A 206 -1.58 11.22 19.61
CA VAL A 206 -0.13 11.03 19.85
C VAL A 206 0.20 9.64 20.38
N CYS A 207 -0.73 9.00 21.09
CA CYS A 207 -0.51 7.71 21.73
C CYS A 207 -0.18 6.61 20.72
N ALA A 208 -0.84 6.60 19.56
CA ALA A 208 -0.66 5.58 18.53
C ALA A 208 0.77 5.57 17.93
N PRO A 209 1.36 6.70 17.49
CA PRO A 209 2.75 6.72 17.02
C PRO A 209 3.79 6.35 18.08
N LEU A 210 3.46 6.49 19.37
CA LEU A 210 4.35 6.13 20.47
C LEU A 210 4.18 4.66 20.91
N ASP A 211 3.14 3.99 20.42
CA ASP A 211 2.75 2.63 20.85
C ASP A 211 2.62 2.53 22.39
N ASP A 212 2.08 3.59 23.03
CA ASP A 212 2.00 3.74 24.48
C ASP A 212 0.53 3.81 24.97
N LEU A 213 -0.07 2.65 25.21
CA LEU A 213 -1.41 2.54 25.76
C LEU A 213 -1.53 3.11 27.18
N LEU A 214 -0.46 3.03 28.00
CA LEU A 214 -0.47 3.55 29.37
C LEU A 214 -0.59 5.07 29.37
N LEU A 215 0.09 5.74 28.46
CA LEU A 215 -0.07 7.18 28.24
C LEU A 215 -1.53 7.50 27.83
N GLY A 216 -2.11 6.75 26.91
CA GLY A 216 -3.51 6.92 26.49
C GLY A 216 -4.49 6.79 27.66
N LEU A 217 -4.31 5.77 28.50
CA LEU A 217 -5.09 5.55 29.72
C LEU A 217 -4.90 6.71 30.72
N ALA A 218 -3.68 7.20 30.91
CA ALA A 218 -3.42 8.33 31.80
C ALA A 218 -4.11 9.60 31.32
N ILE A 219 -4.10 9.88 30.01
CA ILE A 219 -4.80 11.02 29.41
C ILE A 219 -6.32 10.84 29.56
N HIS A 220 -6.86 9.63 29.37
CA HIS A 220 -8.28 9.34 29.59
C HIS A 220 -8.70 9.58 31.05
N VAL A 221 -7.94 9.04 32.01
CA VAL A 221 -8.18 9.30 33.44
C VAL A 221 -8.12 10.82 33.75
N PHE A 222 -7.22 11.54 33.10
CA PHE A 222 -7.15 12.99 33.26
C PHE A 222 -8.38 13.69 32.68
N ALA A 223 -8.90 13.24 31.53
CA ALA A 223 -10.14 13.74 30.95
C ALA A 223 -11.35 13.50 31.89
N ILE A 224 -11.44 12.32 32.52
CA ILE A 224 -12.47 12.00 33.52
C ILE A 224 -12.38 12.97 34.71
N LYS A 225 -11.18 13.21 35.25
CA LYS A 225 -10.97 14.16 36.36
C LYS A 225 -11.37 15.59 36.03
N GLN A 226 -11.28 15.98 34.75
CA GLN A 226 -11.73 17.30 34.27
C GLN A 226 -13.24 17.32 33.91
N GLY A 227 -13.92 16.19 33.94
CA GLY A 227 -15.31 16.06 33.50
C GLY A 227 -15.52 16.29 31.99
N LEU A 228 -14.49 16.08 31.18
CA LEU A 228 -14.52 16.31 29.75
C LEU A 228 -14.62 15.00 28.92
N ASP A 229 -14.53 13.85 29.56
CA ASP A 229 -14.60 12.54 28.91
C ASP A 229 -15.97 12.25 28.28
N VAL A 230 -17.03 12.90 28.74
CA VAL A 230 -18.40 12.81 28.19
C VAL A 230 -18.66 13.78 27.03
N GLU A 231 -17.77 14.73 26.82
CA GLU A 231 -17.84 15.63 25.68
C GLU A 231 -17.68 14.88 24.35
N LEU A 232 -18.58 15.12 23.41
CA LEU A 232 -18.67 14.40 22.13
C LEU A 232 -17.32 14.32 21.39
N PHE A 233 -16.60 15.45 21.29
CA PHE A 233 -15.30 15.52 20.63
C PHE A 233 -14.22 14.68 21.34
N VAL A 234 -14.23 14.69 22.69
CA VAL A 234 -13.24 13.94 23.47
C VAL A 234 -13.58 12.44 23.42
N SER A 235 -14.86 12.08 23.51
CA SER A 235 -15.32 10.69 23.36
C SER A 235 -14.93 10.11 22.01
N ASN A 236 -15.15 10.84 20.91
CA ASN A 236 -14.74 10.40 19.56
C ASN A 236 -13.22 10.22 19.44
N ALA A 237 -12.43 11.14 20.03
CA ALA A 237 -10.98 11.03 20.04
C ALA A 237 -10.48 9.86 20.92
N LEU A 238 -11.17 9.54 22.02
CA LEU A 238 -10.87 8.36 22.85
C LEU A 238 -11.17 7.06 22.12
N ILE A 239 -12.30 6.97 21.40
CA ILE A 239 -12.64 5.81 20.55
C ILE A 239 -11.53 5.58 19.52
N ASP A 240 -11.11 6.63 18.79
CA ASP A 240 -10.05 6.56 17.79
C ASP A 240 -8.69 6.15 18.41
N MET A 241 -8.35 6.70 19.58
CA MET A 241 -7.13 6.35 20.31
C MET A 241 -7.13 4.86 20.69
N TYR A 242 -8.20 4.36 21.33
CA TYR A 242 -8.30 2.95 21.70
C TYR A 242 -8.25 2.02 20.50
N ALA A 243 -8.93 2.37 19.42
CA ALA A 243 -8.93 1.62 18.18
C ALA A 243 -7.51 1.49 17.60
N LYS A 244 -6.79 2.61 17.48
CA LYS A 244 -5.41 2.63 16.96
C LYS A 244 -4.40 1.92 17.85
N MET A 245 -4.69 1.82 19.15
CA MET A 245 -3.89 1.07 20.11
C MET A 245 -4.26 -0.43 20.16
N GLY A 246 -5.15 -0.90 19.27
CA GLY A 246 -5.62 -2.28 19.22
C GLY A 246 -6.51 -2.70 20.40
N CYS A 247 -6.96 -1.76 21.23
CA CYS A 247 -7.85 -2.00 22.36
C CYS A 247 -9.31 -1.78 21.95
N ILE A 248 -9.84 -2.69 21.12
CA ILE A 248 -11.18 -2.53 20.54
C ILE A 248 -12.29 -2.59 21.63
N GLU A 249 -12.06 -3.35 22.69
CA GLU A 249 -13.00 -3.45 23.83
C GLU A 249 -13.11 -2.10 24.54
N GLY A 250 -12.01 -1.37 24.71
CA GLY A 250 -12.00 -0.01 25.29
C GLY A 250 -12.72 0.99 24.38
N ALA A 251 -12.56 0.87 23.06
CA ALA A 251 -13.28 1.68 22.09
C ALA A 251 -14.78 1.42 22.15
N GLN A 252 -15.19 0.15 22.22
CA GLN A 252 -16.60 -0.23 22.33
C GLN A 252 -17.23 0.28 23.63
N GLN A 253 -16.56 0.05 24.76
CA GLN A 253 -17.06 0.51 26.07
C GLN A 253 -17.27 2.03 26.05
N LYS A 254 -16.29 2.79 25.51
CA LYS A 254 -16.43 4.25 25.42
C LYS A 254 -17.59 4.67 24.53
N PHE A 255 -17.80 3.97 23.40
CA PHE A 255 -18.95 4.20 22.52
C PHE A 255 -20.28 3.90 23.21
N ASP A 256 -20.35 2.81 24.00
CA ASP A 256 -21.56 2.42 24.72
C ASP A 256 -21.92 3.40 25.83
N ASP A 257 -20.91 3.99 26.48
CA ASP A 257 -21.06 5.00 27.54
C ASP A 257 -21.56 6.37 27.01
N MET A 258 -21.52 6.59 25.68
CA MET A 258 -22.01 7.86 25.09
C MET A 258 -23.51 7.97 25.12
N LEU A 259 -24.02 9.06 25.71
CA LEU A 259 -25.46 9.39 25.74
C LEU A 259 -25.95 9.83 24.37
N ASP A 260 -25.20 10.72 23.72
CA ASP A 260 -25.49 11.23 22.38
C ASP A 260 -24.42 10.72 21.41
N ARG A 261 -24.85 10.16 20.28
CA ARG A 261 -23.98 9.62 19.24
C ARG A 261 -24.26 10.33 17.94
N ASP A 262 -23.26 11.05 17.44
CA ASP A 262 -23.37 11.71 16.15
C ASP A 262 -22.79 10.82 15.00
N LEU A 263 -22.82 11.34 13.79
CA LEU A 263 -22.26 10.68 12.63
C LEU A 263 -20.77 10.33 12.81
N VAL A 264 -20.00 11.20 13.48
CA VAL A 264 -18.56 10.97 13.72
C VAL A 264 -18.35 9.82 14.70
N SER A 265 -19.17 9.72 15.75
CA SER A 265 -19.12 8.62 16.73
C SER A 265 -19.32 7.27 16.04
N TRP A 266 -20.37 7.17 15.20
CA TRP A 266 -20.65 5.95 14.44
C TRP A 266 -19.52 5.62 13.45
N ASN A 267 -19.02 6.60 12.71
CA ASN A 267 -17.90 6.39 11.78
C ASN A 267 -16.64 5.92 12.51
N SER A 268 -16.34 6.49 13.69
CA SER A 268 -15.18 6.12 14.48
C SER A 268 -15.23 4.66 14.93
N ILE A 269 -16.38 4.19 15.45
CA ILE A 269 -16.48 2.81 15.93
C ILE A 269 -16.57 1.81 14.77
N ILE A 270 -17.27 2.12 13.67
CA ILE A 270 -17.33 1.26 12.48
C ILE A 270 -15.92 1.09 11.88
N SER A 271 -15.18 2.19 11.73
CA SER A 271 -13.79 2.16 11.26
C SER A 271 -12.86 1.40 12.21
N ALA A 272 -13.08 1.52 13.53
CA ALA A 272 -12.33 0.78 14.54
C ALA A 272 -12.46 -0.74 14.37
N TYR A 273 -13.67 -1.23 14.18
CA TYR A 273 -13.93 -2.66 13.95
C TYR A 273 -13.44 -3.14 12.59
N GLU A 274 -13.55 -2.30 11.56
CA GLU A 274 -12.98 -2.58 10.24
C GLU A 274 -11.46 -2.75 10.34
N GLN A 275 -10.75 -1.81 10.97
CA GLN A 275 -9.30 -1.87 11.14
C GLN A 275 -8.84 -3.01 12.06
N ALA A 276 -9.66 -3.41 13.02
CA ALA A 276 -9.40 -4.56 13.88
C ALA A 276 -9.63 -5.92 13.19
N GLY A 277 -10.00 -5.94 11.89
CA GLY A 277 -10.28 -7.17 11.16
C GLY A 277 -11.55 -7.89 11.62
N LYS A 278 -12.52 -7.16 12.16
CA LYS A 278 -13.83 -7.68 12.60
C LYS A 278 -14.96 -7.14 11.72
N PRO A 279 -14.99 -7.48 10.42
CA PRO A 279 -15.90 -6.87 9.43
C PRO A 279 -17.39 -7.14 9.73
N HIS A 280 -17.74 -8.29 10.31
CA HIS A 280 -19.11 -8.60 10.67
C HIS A 280 -19.70 -7.58 11.66
N THR A 281 -18.95 -7.26 12.72
CA THR A 281 -19.38 -6.29 13.73
C THR A 281 -19.48 -4.88 13.14
N ALA A 282 -18.56 -4.51 12.24
CA ALA A 282 -18.65 -3.22 11.53
C ALA A 282 -19.96 -3.09 10.73
N LEU A 283 -20.40 -4.16 10.06
CA LEU A 283 -21.66 -4.20 9.29
C LEU A 283 -22.90 -4.19 10.21
N GLU A 284 -22.82 -4.85 11.36
CA GLU A 284 -23.87 -4.83 12.38
C GLU A 284 -24.05 -3.42 12.95
N LEU A 285 -22.97 -2.76 13.33
CA LEU A 285 -22.97 -1.37 13.83
C LEU A 285 -23.54 -0.38 12.80
N HIS A 286 -23.25 -0.57 11.50
CA HIS A 286 -23.89 0.22 10.45
C HIS A 286 -25.42 0.01 10.43
N SER A 287 -25.88 -1.21 10.61
CA SER A 287 -27.32 -1.50 10.69
C SER A 287 -27.97 -0.82 11.90
N GLU A 288 -27.27 -0.80 13.03
CA GLU A 288 -27.72 -0.09 14.25
C GLU A 288 -27.72 1.44 14.05
N MET A 289 -26.69 1.99 13.40
CA MET A 289 -26.64 3.40 13.02
C MET A 289 -27.87 3.80 12.21
N GLN A 290 -28.26 2.99 11.21
CA GLN A 290 -29.46 3.25 10.41
C GLN A 290 -30.76 3.20 11.25
N LYS A 291 -30.86 2.22 12.17
CA LYS A 291 -31.99 2.09 13.10
C LYS A 291 -32.10 3.29 14.05
N SER A 292 -30.97 3.88 14.44
CA SER A 292 -30.94 5.10 15.28
C SER A 292 -31.33 6.38 14.52
N GLY A 293 -31.57 6.28 13.20
CA GLY A 293 -31.95 7.41 12.34
C GLY A 293 -30.79 8.25 11.82
N VAL A 294 -29.54 7.91 12.16
CA VAL A 294 -28.36 8.61 11.65
C VAL A 294 -28.08 8.14 10.22
N GLN A 295 -28.00 9.11 9.28
CA GLN A 295 -27.76 8.81 7.88
C GLN A 295 -26.25 8.63 7.62
N PRO A 296 -25.82 7.54 6.95
CA PRO A 296 -24.43 7.35 6.57
C PRO A 296 -23.96 8.43 5.58
N ASP A 297 -22.71 8.82 5.69
CA ASP A 297 -21.99 9.67 4.72
C ASP A 297 -21.01 8.84 3.87
N VAL A 298 -20.25 9.53 3.03
CA VAL A 298 -19.23 8.89 2.18
C VAL A 298 -18.17 8.15 3.01
N LEU A 299 -17.76 8.70 4.16
CA LEU A 299 -16.76 8.06 5.03
C LEU A 299 -17.28 6.76 5.65
N THR A 300 -18.55 6.75 6.07
CA THR A 300 -19.21 5.50 6.52
C THR A 300 -19.12 4.43 5.43
N LEU A 301 -19.41 4.81 4.18
CA LEU A 301 -19.46 3.85 3.06
C LEU A 301 -18.08 3.36 2.64
N VAL A 302 -17.05 4.19 2.77
CA VAL A 302 -15.64 3.76 2.58
C VAL A 302 -15.29 2.66 3.58
N SER A 303 -15.59 2.85 4.86
CA SER A 303 -15.34 1.83 5.90
C SER A 303 -16.13 0.55 5.65
N LEU A 304 -17.39 0.67 5.19
CA LEU A 304 -18.23 -0.50 4.84
C LEU A 304 -17.70 -1.23 3.60
N ALA A 305 -17.27 -0.53 2.56
CA ALA A 305 -16.68 -1.13 1.38
C ALA A 305 -15.42 -1.93 1.76
N SER A 306 -14.57 -1.37 2.63
CA SER A 306 -13.39 -2.06 3.15
C SER A 306 -13.76 -3.28 3.99
N ALA A 307 -14.76 -3.17 4.89
CA ALA A 307 -15.23 -4.29 5.70
C ALA A 307 -15.78 -5.43 4.85
N VAL A 308 -16.56 -5.12 3.80
CA VAL A 308 -17.09 -6.13 2.86
C VAL A 308 -15.96 -6.78 2.06
N ALA A 309 -14.96 -6.02 1.66
CA ALA A 309 -13.77 -6.55 1.00
C ALA A 309 -13.02 -7.57 1.88
N GLN A 310 -12.85 -7.25 3.19
CA GLN A 310 -12.27 -8.17 4.17
C GLN A 310 -13.10 -9.44 4.38
N GLN A 311 -14.42 -9.32 4.30
CA GLN A 311 -15.34 -10.47 4.42
C GLN A 311 -15.28 -11.42 3.22
N GLY A 312 -14.81 -10.95 2.05
CA GLY A 312 -14.74 -11.72 0.82
C GLY A 312 -16.11 -11.99 0.16
N ASN A 313 -17.17 -11.28 0.56
CA ASN A 313 -18.53 -11.54 0.05
C ASN A 313 -18.91 -10.58 -1.07
N VAL A 314 -18.90 -11.09 -2.31
CA VAL A 314 -19.22 -10.32 -3.52
C VAL A 314 -20.67 -9.81 -3.51
N LEU A 315 -21.63 -10.56 -2.96
CA LEU A 315 -23.04 -10.14 -2.90
C LEU A 315 -23.22 -8.93 -1.97
N SER A 316 -22.55 -8.94 -0.81
CA SER A 316 -22.51 -7.78 0.10
C SER A 316 -21.87 -6.58 -0.58
N GLY A 317 -20.80 -6.79 -1.36
CA GLY A 317 -20.16 -5.74 -2.16
C GLY A 317 -21.11 -5.10 -3.18
N ARG A 318 -21.86 -5.91 -3.89
CA ARG A 318 -22.89 -5.40 -4.82
C ARG A 318 -24.00 -4.63 -4.10
N SER A 319 -24.36 -5.02 -2.87
CA SER A 319 -25.37 -4.32 -2.06
C SER A 319 -24.88 -2.93 -1.63
N VAL A 320 -23.63 -2.84 -1.17
CA VAL A 320 -22.98 -1.56 -0.82
C VAL A 320 -22.86 -0.66 -2.05
N HIS A 321 -22.39 -1.19 -3.18
CA HIS A 321 -22.32 -0.45 -4.43
C HIS A 321 -23.70 0.08 -4.85
N ALA A 322 -24.74 -0.77 -4.85
CA ALA A 322 -26.11 -0.34 -5.18
C ALA A 322 -26.66 0.73 -4.22
N TYR A 323 -26.24 0.72 -2.94
CA TYR A 323 -26.60 1.77 -1.99
C TYR A 323 -25.93 3.10 -2.33
N ILE A 324 -24.64 3.09 -2.71
CA ILE A 324 -23.88 4.26 -3.13
C ILE A 324 -24.47 4.85 -4.42
N THR A 325 -24.75 3.99 -5.43
CA THR A 325 -25.34 4.40 -6.71
C THR A 325 -26.71 5.05 -6.55
N ARG A 326 -27.58 4.54 -5.68
CA ARG A 326 -28.90 5.15 -5.42
C ARG A 326 -28.82 6.57 -4.87
N ARG A 327 -27.67 6.97 -4.32
CA ARG A 327 -27.41 8.33 -3.82
C ARG A 327 -26.65 9.20 -4.82
N GLY A 328 -26.24 8.64 -5.97
CA GLY A 328 -25.45 9.33 -6.98
C GLY A 328 -23.98 9.54 -6.62
N TRP A 329 -23.49 8.91 -5.53
CA TRP A 329 -22.13 9.14 -5.05
C TRP A 329 -21.07 8.34 -5.80
N ASP A 330 -21.46 7.34 -6.58
CA ASP A 330 -20.53 6.51 -7.36
C ASP A 330 -19.83 7.28 -8.49
N THR A 331 -20.50 8.32 -9.03
CA THR A 331 -19.94 9.15 -10.10
C THR A 331 -19.63 10.58 -9.66
N ASP A 332 -20.35 11.09 -8.66
CA ASP A 332 -20.26 12.49 -8.23
C ASP A 332 -19.19 12.70 -7.15
N ASP A 333 -18.82 11.63 -6.41
CA ASP A 333 -17.82 11.69 -5.35
C ASP A 333 -16.66 10.73 -5.66
N ILE A 334 -15.47 11.31 -5.88
CA ILE A 334 -14.26 10.54 -6.24
C ILE A 334 -13.81 9.58 -5.13
N ILE A 335 -14.07 9.91 -3.85
CA ILE A 335 -13.69 9.06 -2.71
C ILE A 335 -14.56 7.82 -2.69
N ALA A 336 -15.87 7.97 -2.89
CA ALA A 336 -16.80 6.85 -2.98
C ALA A 336 -16.48 5.97 -4.19
N GLY A 337 -16.20 6.56 -5.35
CA GLY A 337 -15.78 5.84 -6.55
C GLY A 337 -14.52 5.02 -6.32
N ASN A 338 -13.50 5.61 -5.72
CA ASN A 338 -12.25 4.93 -5.37
C ASN A 338 -12.48 3.77 -4.39
N ALA A 339 -13.34 3.94 -3.40
CA ALA A 339 -13.68 2.89 -2.44
C ALA A 339 -14.37 1.67 -3.11
N ILE A 340 -15.24 1.91 -4.11
CA ILE A 340 -15.88 0.83 -4.87
C ILE A 340 -14.86 0.09 -5.73
N VAL A 341 -13.95 0.81 -6.40
CA VAL A 341 -12.87 0.21 -7.20
C VAL A 341 -11.98 -0.67 -6.30
N ASP A 342 -11.55 -0.16 -5.14
CA ASP A 342 -10.74 -0.90 -4.17
C ASP A 342 -11.46 -2.14 -3.63
N MET A 343 -12.73 -2.00 -3.27
CA MET A 343 -13.56 -3.10 -2.79
C MET A 343 -13.64 -4.25 -3.81
N TYR A 344 -13.97 -3.96 -5.07
CA TYR A 344 -14.06 -5.01 -6.09
C TYR A 344 -12.70 -5.62 -6.42
N ALA A 345 -11.63 -4.83 -6.42
CA ALA A 345 -10.29 -5.33 -6.61
C ALA A 345 -9.89 -6.32 -5.50
N LYS A 346 -10.16 -5.99 -4.24
CA LYS A 346 -9.89 -6.87 -3.08
C LYS A 346 -10.79 -8.10 -3.02
N LEU A 347 -12.01 -8.02 -3.56
CA LEU A 347 -12.90 -9.17 -3.73
C LEU A 347 -12.50 -10.10 -4.89
N GLY A 348 -11.45 -9.78 -5.64
CA GLY A 348 -11.00 -10.56 -6.79
C GLY A 348 -11.86 -10.41 -8.05
N VAL A 349 -12.81 -9.47 -8.08
CA VAL A 349 -13.72 -9.23 -9.21
C VAL A 349 -13.26 -8.00 -9.98
N VAL A 350 -12.06 -8.11 -10.57
CA VAL A 350 -11.33 -6.97 -11.14
C VAL A 350 -12.05 -6.35 -12.34
N GLU A 351 -12.85 -7.11 -13.07
CA GLU A 351 -13.67 -6.60 -14.18
C GLU A 351 -14.73 -5.59 -13.70
N LEU A 352 -15.27 -5.76 -12.49
CA LEU A 352 -16.19 -4.78 -11.91
C LEU A 352 -15.44 -3.54 -11.41
N ALA A 353 -14.23 -3.70 -10.89
CA ALA A 353 -13.37 -2.58 -10.56
C ALA A 353 -13.04 -1.73 -11.78
N GLN A 354 -12.64 -2.36 -12.89
CA GLN A 354 -12.36 -1.70 -14.17
C GLN A 354 -13.61 -0.97 -14.70
N ARG A 355 -14.77 -1.61 -14.71
CA ARG A 355 -16.03 -1.00 -15.17
C ARG A 355 -16.40 0.22 -14.34
N MET A 356 -16.15 0.18 -13.02
CA MET A 356 -16.41 1.32 -12.16
C MET A 356 -15.43 2.47 -12.45
N PHE A 357 -14.14 2.15 -12.58
CA PHE A 357 -13.12 3.10 -13.00
C PHE A 357 -13.47 3.80 -14.32
N ASP A 358 -13.94 3.03 -15.33
CA ASP A 358 -14.32 3.58 -16.65
C ASP A 358 -15.52 4.52 -16.58
N LYS A 359 -16.43 4.31 -15.64
CA LYS A 359 -17.61 5.19 -15.42
C LYS A 359 -17.28 6.50 -14.72
N MET A 360 -16.16 6.57 -13.98
CA MET A 360 -15.78 7.78 -13.24
C MET A 360 -15.43 8.92 -14.21
N PRO A 361 -16.14 10.08 -14.16
CA PRO A 361 -15.90 11.19 -15.08
C PRO A 361 -14.60 11.94 -14.77
N VAL A 362 -14.20 11.95 -13.50
CA VAL A 362 -12.96 12.57 -13.02
C VAL A 362 -12.13 11.50 -12.33
N ARG A 363 -10.87 11.42 -12.69
CA ARG A 363 -9.91 10.47 -12.12
C ARG A 363 -8.70 11.23 -11.66
N ASP A 364 -8.38 11.09 -10.38
CA ASP A 364 -7.15 11.63 -9.81
C ASP A 364 -6.05 10.54 -9.73
N VAL A 365 -4.88 10.93 -9.25
CA VAL A 365 -3.75 9.99 -9.08
C VAL A 365 -4.12 8.81 -8.17
N ILE A 366 -5.00 9.03 -7.16
CA ILE A 366 -5.44 7.99 -6.25
C ILE A 366 -6.32 6.98 -6.97
N THR A 367 -7.23 7.45 -7.84
CA THR A 367 -8.09 6.57 -8.67
C THR A 367 -7.25 5.61 -9.53
N TRP A 368 -6.24 6.15 -10.22
CA TRP A 368 -5.32 5.34 -11.04
C TRP A 368 -4.53 4.34 -10.18
N ASN A 369 -3.99 4.79 -9.05
CA ASN A 369 -3.23 3.93 -8.14
C ASN A 369 -4.08 2.81 -7.54
N THR A 370 -5.35 3.08 -7.24
CA THR A 370 -6.29 2.08 -6.71
C THR A 370 -6.50 0.94 -7.71
N LEU A 371 -6.76 1.25 -8.97
CA LEU A 371 -6.93 0.25 -10.02
C LEU A 371 -5.63 -0.51 -10.28
N LEU A 372 -4.50 0.21 -10.36
CA LEU A 372 -3.17 -0.36 -10.58
C LEU A 372 -2.79 -1.35 -9.48
N THR A 373 -3.02 -0.96 -8.22
CA THR A 373 -2.81 -1.84 -7.06
C THR A 373 -3.75 -3.05 -7.11
N GLY A 374 -5.00 -2.85 -7.53
CA GLY A 374 -5.98 -3.91 -7.69
C GLY A 374 -5.51 -4.97 -8.69
N TYR A 375 -5.06 -4.59 -9.87
CA TYR A 375 -4.50 -5.52 -10.85
C TYR A 375 -3.24 -6.23 -10.33
N SER A 376 -2.32 -5.48 -9.73
CA SER A 376 -1.08 -6.02 -9.17
C SER A 376 -1.33 -7.08 -8.08
N GLN A 377 -2.28 -6.82 -7.18
CA GLN A 377 -2.63 -7.76 -6.09
C GLN A 377 -3.34 -9.03 -6.59
N ASN A 378 -4.07 -8.94 -7.69
CA ASN A 378 -4.73 -10.09 -8.32
C ASN A 378 -3.83 -10.84 -9.31
N GLY A 379 -2.53 -10.53 -9.36
CA GLY A 379 -1.57 -11.21 -10.23
C GLY A 379 -1.69 -10.86 -11.72
N LEU A 380 -2.46 -9.85 -12.07
CA LEU A 380 -2.71 -9.36 -13.42
C LEU A 380 -1.67 -8.28 -13.75
N ALA A 381 -0.41 -8.71 -13.88
CA ALA A 381 0.73 -7.80 -13.98
C ALA A 381 0.79 -7.07 -15.33
N ASP A 382 0.36 -7.70 -16.42
CA ASP A 382 0.30 -7.07 -17.74
C ASP A 382 -0.72 -5.94 -17.76
N GLU A 383 -1.92 -6.16 -17.20
CA GLU A 383 -2.98 -5.17 -17.10
C GLU A 383 -2.57 -4.00 -16.17
N ALA A 384 -1.85 -4.30 -15.08
CA ALA A 384 -1.31 -3.25 -14.21
C ALA A 384 -0.34 -2.34 -14.96
N ILE A 385 0.51 -2.90 -15.83
CA ILE A 385 1.44 -2.15 -16.66
C ILE A 385 0.69 -1.31 -17.70
N ASP A 386 -0.31 -1.86 -18.36
CA ASP A 386 -1.12 -1.14 -19.35
C ASP A 386 -1.85 0.07 -18.72
N VAL A 387 -2.39 -0.10 -17.52
CA VAL A 387 -3.00 0.99 -16.73
C VAL A 387 -1.97 2.07 -16.41
N TYR A 388 -0.75 1.68 -16.00
CA TYR A 388 0.32 2.64 -15.72
C TYR A 388 0.75 3.42 -16.98
N GLU A 389 0.95 2.73 -18.12
CA GLU A 389 1.32 3.35 -19.38
C GLU A 389 0.22 4.31 -19.88
N THR A 390 -1.05 3.97 -19.67
CA THR A 390 -2.19 4.85 -19.96
C THR A 390 -2.22 6.07 -19.06
N MET A 391 -1.93 5.89 -17.76
CA MET A 391 -1.83 6.98 -16.79
C MET A 391 -0.72 7.98 -17.19
N GLU A 392 0.45 7.49 -17.61
CA GLU A 392 1.57 8.35 -18.06
C GLU A 392 1.21 9.22 -19.29
N GLN A 393 0.32 8.71 -20.17
CA GLN A 393 -0.14 9.43 -21.36
C GLN A 393 -1.25 10.45 -21.04
N SER A 394 -1.84 10.39 -19.84
CA SER A 394 -2.95 11.26 -19.43
C SER A 394 -2.41 12.65 -19.04
N GLU A 395 -2.99 13.70 -19.63
CA GLU A 395 -2.57 15.08 -19.34
C GLU A 395 -2.86 15.47 -17.87
N GLY A 396 -1.87 16.09 -17.24
CA GLY A 396 -2.00 16.65 -15.87
C GLY A 396 -1.82 15.67 -14.73
N ILE A 397 -1.64 14.36 -14.99
CA ILE A 397 -1.41 13.34 -13.97
C ILE A 397 0.07 13.01 -13.90
N ARG A 398 0.66 13.12 -12.72
CA ARG A 398 2.07 12.75 -12.49
C ARG A 398 2.14 11.60 -11.49
N PRO A 399 2.99 10.59 -11.76
CA PRO A 399 3.26 9.53 -10.80
C PRO A 399 3.75 10.10 -9.46
N ILE A 400 3.22 9.54 -8.39
CA ILE A 400 3.63 9.84 -7.00
C ILE A 400 4.26 8.58 -6.40
N GLN A 401 4.75 8.67 -5.16
CA GLN A 401 5.30 7.54 -4.41
C GLN A 401 4.42 6.28 -4.51
N GLY A 402 3.11 6.43 -4.21
CA GLY A 402 2.16 5.32 -4.28
C GLY A 402 2.05 4.67 -5.66
N THR A 403 2.16 5.45 -6.74
CA THR A 403 2.16 4.91 -8.11
C THR A 403 3.34 4.00 -8.36
N LEU A 404 4.56 4.43 -7.98
CA LEU A 404 5.77 3.65 -8.18
C LEU A 404 5.77 2.38 -7.34
N VAL A 405 5.30 2.47 -6.08
CA VAL A 405 5.15 1.33 -5.18
C VAL A 405 4.16 0.30 -5.74
N SER A 406 3.11 0.73 -6.42
CA SER A 406 2.07 -0.16 -6.99
C SER A 406 2.51 -0.84 -8.28
N VAL A 407 3.29 -0.16 -9.16
CA VAL A 407 3.69 -0.70 -10.47
C VAL A 407 4.97 -1.53 -10.43
N LEU A 408 5.92 -1.22 -9.55
CA LEU A 408 7.21 -1.95 -9.46
C LEU A 408 7.02 -3.46 -9.21
N PRO A 409 6.07 -3.92 -8.35
CA PRO A 409 5.79 -5.35 -8.20
C PRO A 409 5.34 -6.04 -9.49
N ALA A 410 4.58 -5.37 -10.35
CA ALA A 410 4.16 -5.93 -11.64
C ALA A 410 5.36 -6.19 -12.56
N TYR A 411 6.28 -5.23 -12.66
CA TYR A 411 7.54 -5.43 -13.40
C TYR A 411 8.42 -6.53 -12.80
N SER A 412 8.44 -6.63 -11.46
CA SER A 412 9.13 -7.72 -10.75
C SER A 412 8.55 -9.08 -11.09
N HIS A 413 7.22 -9.17 -11.17
CA HIS A 413 6.50 -10.42 -11.44
C HIS A 413 6.80 -10.93 -12.86
N LEU A 414 6.73 -10.05 -13.85
CA LEU A 414 7.01 -10.40 -15.25
C LEU A 414 8.51 -10.51 -15.57
N GLY A 415 9.39 -10.09 -14.66
CA GLY A 415 10.83 -10.03 -14.91
C GLY A 415 11.23 -8.98 -15.97
N ALA A 416 10.41 -7.95 -16.16
CA ALA A 416 10.60 -6.90 -17.17
C ALA A 416 11.64 -5.88 -16.71
N LEU A 417 12.92 -6.29 -16.69
CA LEU A 417 14.03 -5.50 -16.16
C LEU A 417 14.17 -4.13 -16.80
N GLN A 418 14.11 -4.05 -18.13
CA GLN A 418 14.31 -2.77 -18.85
C GLN A 418 13.24 -1.74 -18.51
N LYS A 419 11.98 -2.17 -18.43
CA LYS A 419 10.87 -1.32 -17.99
C LYS A 419 11.06 -0.89 -16.51
N GLY A 420 11.44 -1.81 -15.63
CA GLY A 420 11.77 -1.51 -14.23
C GLY A 420 12.92 -0.50 -14.08
N MET A 421 13.97 -0.59 -14.89
CA MET A 421 15.05 0.39 -14.92
C MET A 421 14.58 1.78 -15.39
N ARG A 422 13.63 1.85 -16.33
CA ARG A 422 13.00 3.11 -16.74
C ARG A 422 12.25 3.76 -15.55
N ILE A 423 11.53 2.98 -14.77
CA ILE A 423 10.86 3.47 -13.57
C ILE A 423 11.86 3.95 -12.51
N HIS A 424 12.98 3.26 -12.34
CA HIS A 424 14.05 3.73 -11.46
C HIS A 424 14.61 5.08 -11.91
N ALA A 425 14.91 5.24 -13.21
CA ALA A 425 15.34 6.53 -13.76
C ALA A 425 14.30 7.65 -13.54
N GLN A 426 13.02 7.33 -13.69
CA GLN A 426 11.94 8.27 -13.41
C GLN A 426 11.86 8.63 -11.91
N ALA A 427 12.02 7.66 -11.01
CA ALA A 427 12.11 7.91 -9.57
C ALA A 427 13.26 8.87 -9.23
N MET A 428 14.40 8.74 -9.91
CA MET A 428 15.52 9.68 -9.77
C MET A 428 15.15 11.09 -10.24
N GLN A 429 14.48 11.23 -11.39
CA GLN A 429 14.07 12.54 -11.93
C GLN A 429 13.08 13.29 -11.02
N ILE A 430 12.15 12.56 -10.37
CA ILE A 430 11.17 13.17 -9.46
C ILE A 430 11.64 13.22 -8.00
N GLY A 431 12.90 12.80 -7.71
CA GLY A 431 13.50 12.87 -6.38
C GLY A 431 13.00 11.82 -5.38
N LEU A 432 12.40 10.72 -5.85
CA LEU A 432 11.86 9.63 -5.02
C LEU A 432 12.77 8.40 -4.94
N HIS A 433 13.95 8.41 -5.58
CA HIS A 433 14.85 7.25 -5.60
C HIS A 433 15.36 6.83 -4.21
N SER A 434 15.52 7.78 -3.29
CA SER A 434 15.94 7.54 -1.90
C SER A 434 14.78 7.46 -0.91
N ASP A 435 13.53 7.50 -1.38
CA ASP A 435 12.37 7.22 -0.55
C ASP A 435 12.38 5.75 -0.09
N VAL A 436 12.09 5.51 1.19
CA VAL A 436 12.20 4.17 1.79
C VAL A 436 11.26 3.16 1.12
N TYR A 437 10.04 3.54 0.79
CA TYR A 437 9.05 2.62 0.18
C TYR A 437 9.38 2.34 -1.28
N VAL A 438 9.68 3.37 -2.05
CA VAL A 438 10.11 3.22 -3.46
C VAL A 438 11.43 2.43 -3.53
N GLY A 439 12.38 2.77 -2.68
CA GLY A 439 13.65 2.08 -2.58
C GLY A 439 13.51 0.60 -2.23
N THR A 440 12.62 0.27 -1.29
CA THR A 440 12.29 -1.12 -0.95
C THR A 440 11.75 -1.89 -2.17
N CYS A 441 10.83 -1.28 -2.92
CA CYS A 441 10.29 -1.89 -4.15
C CYS A 441 11.35 -2.00 -5.26
N LEU A 442 12.28 -1.03 -5.37
CA LEU A 442 13.39 -1.11 -6.32
C LEU A 442 14.36 -2.24 -5.96
N ILE A 443 14.72 -2.41 -4.68
CA ILE A 443 15.54 -3.54 -4.21
C ILE A 443 14.88 -4.87 -4.59
N ASP A 444 13.57 -5.02 -4.30
CA ASP A 444 12.79 -6.21 -4.63
C ASP A 444 12.74 -6.44 -6.15
N MET A 445 12.51 -5.40 -6.93
CA MET A 445 12.45 -5.46 -8.40
C MET A 445 13.79 -5.93 -8.98
N TYR A 446 14.92 -5.33 -8.58
CA TYR A 446 16.21 -5.75 -9.08
C TYR A 446 16.56 -7.19 -8.67
N ALA A 447 16.28 -7.57 -7.41
CA ALA A 447 16.50 -8.94 -6.94
C ALA A 447 15.66 -9.93 -7.75
N LYS A 448 14.37 -9.68 -7.93
CA LYS A 448 13.46 -10.56 -8.67
C LYS A 448 13.69 -10.57 -10.19
N CYS A 449 14.35 -9.55 -10.75
CA CYS A 449 14.79 -9.51 -12.13
C CYS A 449 16.21 -10.11 -12.33
N GLY A 450 16.76 -10.76 -11.32
CA GLY A 450 18.07 -11.44 -11.40
C GLY A 450 19.26 -10.47 -11.42
N ARG A 451 19.12 -9.31 -10.78
CA ARG A 451 20.15 -8.28 -10.63
C ARG A 451 20.46 -8.03 -9.16
N LEU A 452 20.87 -9.10 -8.47
CA LEU A 452 21.11 -9.04 -7.02
C LEU A 452 22.20 -8.02 -6.64
N ASN A 453 23.23 -7.85 -7.46
CA ASN A 453 24.31 -6.91 -7.17
C ASN A 453 23.80 -5.45 -7.17
N GLU A 454 22.92 -5.09 -8.10
CA GLU A 454 22.28 -3.79 -8.15
C GLU A 454 21.33 -3.58 -6.96
N ALA A 455 20.58 -4.61 -6.57
CA ALA A 455 19.75 -4.56 -5.36
C ALA A 455 20.60 -4.31 -4.10
N VAL A 456 21.75 -4.97 -3.97
CA VAL A 456 22.72 -4.78 -2.88
C VAL A 456 23.29 -3.36 -2.90
N ALA A 457 23.67 -2.86 -4.07
CA ALA A 457 24.21 -1.50 -4.21
C ALA A 457 23.20 -0.42 -3.77
N LEU A 458 21.93 -0.56 -4.13
CA LEU A 458 20.84 0.32 -3.66
C LEU A 458 20.69 0.25 -2.14
N PHE A 459 20.62 -0.96 -1.59
CA PHE A 459 20.49 -1.19 -0.15
C PHE A 459 21.63 -0.56 0.64
N GLU A 460 22.88 -0.71 0.17
CA GLU A 460 24.06 -0.24 0.91
C GLU A 460 24.30 1.25 0.81
N LYS A 461 23.98 1.88 -0.32
CA LYS A 461 24.46 3.23 -0.65
C LYS A 461 23.36 4.29 -0.75
N GLU A 462 22.12 3.91 -1.10
CA GLU A 462 21.13 4.89 -1.53
C GLU A 462 19.90 4.95 -0.63
N ILE A 463 19.52 3.82 0.01
CA ILE A 463 18.25 3.73 0.73
C ILE A 463 18.47 3.86 2.24
N PRO A 464 17.68 4.71 2.94
CA PRO A 464 17.70 4.78 4.40
C PRO A 464 17.27 3.46 5.02
N ARG A 465 18.06 2.95 5.97
CA ARG A 465 17.87 1.62 6.59
C ARG A 465 17.29 1.66 7.99
N ALA A 466 16.61 2.75 8.35
CA ALA A 466 16.03 2.92 9.69
C ALA A 466 14.78 2.06 9.95
N SER A 467 14.15 1.53 8.89
CA SER A 467 12.97 0.65 8.98
C SER A 467 13.28 -0.76 8.49
N SER A 468 12.43 -1.73 8.85
CA SER A 468 12.57 -3.15 8.46
C SER A 468 12.41 -3.40 6.96
N GLY A 469 11.68 -2.56 6.22
CA GLY A 469 11.34 -2.78 4.81
C GLY A 469 12.52 -3.08 3.90
N PRO A 470 13.55 -2.21 3.78
CA PRO A 470 14.72 -2.46 2.96
C PRO A 470 15.48 -3.72 3.35
N TRP A 471 15.56 -4.02 4.67
CA TRP A 471 16.19 -5.24 5.18
C TRP A 471 15.43 -6.48 4.74
N ASN A 472 14.10 -6.46 4.85
CA ASN A 472 13.25 -7.56 4.43
C ASN A 472 13.38 -7.83 2.93
N ALA A 473 13.42 -6.78 2.10
CA ALA A 473 13.57 -6.90 0.65
C ALA A 473 14.92 -7.54 0.26
N ILE A 474 16.03 -7.11 0.88
CA ILE A 474 17.35 -7.67 0.53
C ILE A 474 17.54 -9.08 1.09
N ILE A 475 17.02 -9.40 2.30
CA ILE A 475 17.01 -10.76 2.86
C ILE A 475 16.24 -11.70 1.94
N ALA A 476 15.04 -11.31 1.50
CA ALA A 476 14.24 -12.07 0.53
C ALA A 476 14.98 -12.22 -0.80
N GLY A 477 15.65 -11.15 -1.28
CA GLY A 477 16.46 -11.16 -2.48
C GLY A 477 17.58 -12.22 -2.41
N TYR A 478 18.34 -12.25 -1.33
CA TYR A 478 19.34 -13.32 -1.11
C TYR A 478 18.70 -14.71 -1.05
N GLY A 479 17.52 -14.81 -0.40
CA GLY A 479 16.79 -16.07 -0.28
C GLY A 479 16.39 -16.67 -1.62
N ILE A 480 15.77 -15.90 -2.51
CA ILE A 480 15.35 -16.40 -3.84
C ILE A 480 16.53 -16.76 -4.76
N HIS A 481 17.71 -16.16 -4.51
CA HIS A 481 18.96 -16.53 -5.20
C HIS A 481 19.70 -17.70 -4.55
N GLY A 482 19.17 -18.29 -3.48
CA GLY A 482 19.76 -19.44 -2.78
C GLY A 482 20.94 -19.09 -1.85
N HIS A 483 21.16 -17.81 -1.58
CA HIS A 483 22.24 -17.31 -0.74
C HIS A 483 21.84 -17.21 0.75
N GLY A 484 21.28 -18.27 1.34
CA GLY A 484 20.76 -18.25 2.72
C GLY A 484 21.78 -17.85 3.78
N LYS A 485 23.08 -18.19 3.61
CA LYS A 485 24.13 -17.75 4.54
C LYS A 485 24.31 -16.23 4.53
N GLN A 486 24.19 -15.60 3.37
CA GLN A 486 24.25 -14.13 3.25
C GLN A 486 22.99 -13.49 3.86
N ALA A 487 21.80 -14.08 3.64
CA ALA A 487 20.58 -13.62 4.28
C ALA A 487 20.70 -13.58 5.81
N LEU A 488 21.26 -14.63 6.42
CA LEU A 488 21.53 -14.68 7.86
C LEU A 488 22.57 -13.63 8.32
N ARG A 489 23.59 -13.34 7.50
CA ARG A 489 24.56 -12.25 7.80
C ARG A 489 23.90 -10.88 7.78
N ILE A 490 23.05 -10.61 6.79
CA ILE A 490 22.29 -9.36 6.72
C ILE A 490 21.36 -9.20 7.93
N PHE A 491 20.74 -10.28 8.38
CA PHE A 491 19.93 -10.25 9.60
C PHE A 491 20.79 -9.90 10.84
N SER A 492 21.98 -10.47 10.98
CA SER A 492 22.90 -10.10 12.06
C SER A 492 23.34 -8.64 11.99
N GLN A 493 23.50 -8.08 10.77
CA GLN A 493 23.78 -6.67 10.58
C GLN A 493 22.57 -5.79 10.97
N MET A 494 21.35 -6.20 10.63
CA MET A 494 20.10 -5.51 11.05
C MET A 494 20.02 -5.42 12.58
N GLU A 495 20.40 -6.50 13.30
CA GLU A 495 20.46 -6.50 14.76
C GLU A 495 21.53 -5.52 15.30
N GLN A 496 22.71 -5.47 14.66
CA GLN A 496 23.78 -4.54 15.05
C GLN A 496 23.40 -3.08 14.81
N GLU A 497 22.67 -2.77 13.76
CA GLU A 497 22.15 -1.44 13.46
C GLU A 497 20.88 -1.10 14.29
N MET A 498 20.52 -1.97 15.26
CA MET A 498 19.39 -1.79 16.19
C MET A 498 18.04 -1.62 15.51
N VAL A 499 17.88 -2.12 14.29
CA VAL A 499 16.58 -2.14 13.58
C VAL A 499 15.76 -3.33 14.06
N LYS A 500 14.54 -3.07 14.55
CA LYS A 500 13.66 -4.11 15.10
C LYS A 500 13.12 -5.00 13.97
N PRO A 501 13.37 -6.32 14.01
CA PRO A 501 12.77 -7.27 13.07
C PRO A 501 11.26 -7.38 13.27
N ASP A 502 10.55 -7.68 12.20
CA ASP A 502 9.12 -7.89 12.17
C ASP A 502 8.73 -9.30 11.65
N ASN A 503 7.43 -9.57 11.55
CA ASN A 503 6.92 -10.84 10.99
C ASN A 503 7.47 -11.13 9.59
N VAL A 504 7.60 -10.12 8.73
CA VAL A 504 8.08 -10.27 7.35
C VAL A 504 9.56 -10.61 7.32
N THR A 505 10.35 -10.07 8.26
CA THR A 505 11.77 -10.41 8.41
C THR A 505 11.94 -11.91 8.61
N PHE A 506 11.17 -12.49 9.54
CA PHE A 506 11.30 -13.93 9.83
C PHE A 506 10.73 -14.81 8.72
N VAL A 507 9.66 -14.43 8.04
CA VAL A 507 9.20 -15.14 6.83
C VAL A 507 10.32 -15.18 5.78
N SER A 508 10.97 -14.02 5.51
CA SER A 508 12.05 -13.91 4.53
C SER A 508 13.27 -14.76 4.92
N LEU A 509 13.66 -14.77 6.21
CA LEU A 509 14.76 -15.59 6.72
C LEU A 509 14.48 -17.08 6.64
N LEU A 510 13.30 -17.51 7.09
CA LEU A 510 12.89 -18.92 7.06
C LEU A 510 12.81 -19.44 5.62
N SER A 511 12.26 -18.64 4.71
CA SER A 511 12.26 -18.95 3.28
C SER A 511 13.68 -19.06 2.71
N ALA A 512 14.58 -18.12 3.07
CA ALA A 512 15.98 -18.17 2.65
C ALA A 512 16.70 -19.42 3.18
N CYS A 513 16.43 -19.83 4.42
CA CYS A 513 16.95 -21.06 5.00
C CYS A 513 16.40 -22.29 4.28
N SER A 514 15.09 -22.33 3.97
CA SER A 514 14.48 -23.42 3.22
C SER A 514 15.11 -23.57 1.83
N HIS A 515 15.26 -22.47 1.08
CA HIS A 515 15.86 -22.53 -0.25
C HIS A 515 17.35 -22.92 -0.25
N ALA A 516 18.06 -22.68 0.86
CA ALA A 516 19.47 -23.01 0.99
C ALA A 516 19.76 -24.30 1.77
N GLY A 517 18.73 -25.02 2.23
CA GLY A 517 18.88 -26.24 3.02
C GLY A 517 19.49 -26.02 4.41
N LEU A 518 19.36 -24.86 5.00
CA LEU A 518 19.94 -24.48 6.28
C LEU A 518 18.97 -24.79 7.44
N VAL A 519 18.77 -26.10 7.74
CA VAL A 519 17.78 -26.56 8.73
C VAL A 519 18.04 -25.96 10.11
N ASP A 520 19.28 -26.10 10.64
CA ASP A 520 19.66 -25.54 11.94
C ASP A 520 19.49 -24.00 12.00
N GLY A 521 19.79 -23.33 10.87
CA GLY A 521 19.61 -21.87 10.74
C GLY A 521 18.15 -21.46 10.86
N GLY A 522 17.26 -22.16 10.15
CA GLY A 522 15.83 -21.92 10.20
C GLY A 522 15.23 -22.21 11.57
N GLN A 523 15.56 -23.34 12.19
CA GLN A 523 15.10 -23.68 13.55
C GLN A 523 15.53 -22.62 14.57
N ARG A 524 16.79 -22.15 14.51
CA ARG A 524 17.26 -21.05 15.37
C ARG A 524 16.50 -19.75 15.12
N CYS A 525 16.27 -19.37 13.87
CA CYS A 525 15.48 -18.17 13.55
C CYS A 525 14.05 -18.26 14.10
N PHE A 526 13.39 -19.40 13.93
CA PHE A 526 12.05 -19.64 14.43
C PHE A 526 11.97 -19.58 15.97
N HIS A 527 12.98 -20.07 16.66
CA HIS A 527 13.11 -19.98 18.12
C HIS A 527 13.38 -18.54 18.59
N VAL A 528 14.34 -17.85 17.97
CA VAL A 528 14.73 -16.46 18.29
C VAL A 528 13.56 -15.49 18.08
N MET A 529 12.77 -15.69 17.03
CA MET A 529 11.56 -14.92 16.76
C MET A 529 10.63 -14.88 17.97
N GLN A 530 10.42 -16.04 18.60
CA GLN A 530 9.48 -16.17 19.73
C GLN A 530 10.11 -15.72 21.06
N THR A 531 11.36 -16.14 21.33
CA THR A 531 11.97 -15.95 22.65
C THR A 531 12.63 -14.59 22.84
N LYS A 532 13.30 -14.07 21.80
CA LYS A 532 14.02 -12.79 21.87
C LYS A 532 13.14 -11.61 21.49
N TYR A 533 12.32 -11.80 20.45
CA TYR A 533 11.51 -10.70 19.89
C TYR A 533 10.04 -10.76 20.30
N GLY A 534 9.59 -11.81 20.93
CA GLY A 534 8.19 -11.96 21.39
C GLY A 534 7.18 -12.04 20.22
N ILE A 535 7.65 -12.32 19.01
CA ILE A 535 6.80 -12.39 17.83
C ILE A 535 6.10 -13.75 17.80
N ARG A 536 4.77 -13.73 17.82
CA ARG A 536 3.95 -14.96 17.71
C ARG A 536 4.00 -15.46 16.27
N PRO A 537 4.31 -16.76 16.05
CA PRO A 537 4.30 -17.35 14.72
C PRO A 537 2.92 -17.24 14.08
N VAL A 538 2.87 -16.80 12.83
CA VAL A 538 1.67 -16.84 11.97
C VAL A 538 1.80 -17.99 10.96
N VAL A 539 0.71 -18.34 10.28
CA VAL A 539 0.63 -19.47 9.35
C VAL A 539 1.78 -19.49 8.34
N LYS A 540 2.20 -18.33 7.81
CA LYS A 540 3.32 -18.21 6.87
C LYS A 540 4.66 -18.70 7.45
N HIS A 541 4.91 -18.48 8.74
CA HIS A 541 6.12 -18.98 9.40
C HIS A 541 6.14 -20.50 9.48
N TYR A 542 4.97 -21.09 9.82
CA TYR A 542 4.80 -22.54 9.83
C TYR A 542 4.95 -23.14 8.44
N ALA A 543 4.38 -22.52 7.40
CA ALA A 543 4.55 -22.96 6.01
C ALA A 543 6.04 -23.00 5.60
N CYS A 544 6.82 -21.97 5.94
CA CYS A 544 8.27 -21.94 5.67
C CYS A 544 9.02 -23.03 6.44
N MET A 545 8.64 -23.31 7.69
CA MET A 545 9.26 -24.38 8.48
C MET A 545 8.91 -25.76 7.96
N VAL A 546 7.67 -25.99 7.55
CA VAL A 546 7.23 -27.24 6.91
C VAL A 546 7.98 -27.46 5.58
N ASP A 547 8.13 -26.42 4.76
CA ASP A 547 8.90 -26.47 3.52
C ASP A 547 10.38 -26.78 3.79
N LEU A 548 10.97 -26.16 4.83
CA LEU A 548 12.37 -26.39 5.23
C LEU A 548 12.61 -27.86 5.66
N LEU A 549 11.81 -28.37 6.58
CA LEU A 549 11.91 -29.74 7.10
C LEU A 549 11.60 -30.75 6.00
N GLY A 550 10.53 -30.48 5.22
CA GLY A 550 10.11 -31.33 4.12
C GLY A 550 11.17 -31.47 3.03
N ARG A 551 11.83 -30.38 2.61
CA ARG A 551 12.94 -30.41 1.64
C ARG A 551 14.14 -31.16 2.18
N ALA A 552 14.39 -31.07 3.47
CA ALA A 552 15.45 -31.82 4.13
C ALA A 552 15.18 -33.34 4.25
N GLY A 553 13.95 -33.77 3.92
CA GLY A 553 13.52 -35.18 3.99
C GLY A 553 12.93 -35.60 5.33
N ASP A 554 12.85 -34.69 6.30
CA ASP A 554 12.24 -34.97 7.61
C ASP A 554 10.70 -34.72 7.55
N LEU A 555 10.04 -35.66 6.85
CA LEU A 555 8.58 -35.57 6.64
C LEU A 555 7.78 -35.75 7.94
N ASP A 556 8.31 -36.54 8.86
CA ASP A 556 7.67 -36.81 10.16
C ASP A 556 7.69 -35.56 11.04
N ALA A 557 8.83 -34.85 11.11
CA ALA A 557 8.93 -33.59 11.83
C ALA A 557 8.06 -32.52 11.17
N ALA A 558 8.01 -32.47 9.84
CA ALA A 558 7.16 -31.53 9.10
C ALA A 558 5.67 -31.76 9.41
N TYR A 559 5.20 -33.00 9.37
CA TYR A 559 3.82 -33.37 9.70
C TYR A 559 3.52 -33.17 11.20
N GLY A 560 4.46 -33.52 12.07
CA GLY A 560 4.37 -33.27 13.53
C GLY A 560 4.17 -31.78 13.84
N LEU A 561 4.89 -30.90 13.13
CA LEU A 561 4.75 -29.47 13.28
C LEU A 561 3.34 -28.99 12.87
N ILE A 562 2.78 -29.52 11.78
CA ILE A 562 1.40 -29.20 11.36
C ILE A 562 0.39 -29.60 12.44
N ARG A 563 0.56 -30.77 13.05
CA ARG A 563 -0.36 -31.26 14.09
C ARG A 563 -0.28 -30.49 15.41
N THR A 564 0.85 -29.85 15.68
CA THR A 564 1.11 -29.14 16.95
C THR A 564 0.99 -27.63 16.86
N MET A 565 0.87 -27.07 15.66
CA MET A 565 0.68 -25.62 15.50
C MET A 565 -0.65 -25.15 16.11
N PRO A 566 -0.66 -24.00 16.81
CA PRO A 566 -1.85 -23.52 17.52
C PRO A 566 -2.86 -22.80 16.61
N ILE A 567 -2.58 -22.73 15.32
CA ILE A 567 -3.37 -22.02 14.30
C ILE A 567 -3.80 -23.04 13.26
N GLU A 568 -5.00 -22.92 12.72
CA GLU A 568 -5.49 -23.80 11.67
C GLU A 568 -4.60 -23.72 10.40
N PRO A 569 -4.09 -24.85 9.90
CA PRO A 569 -3.23 -24.88 8.72
C PRO A 569 -3.99 -24.47 7.47
N ASP A 570 -3.42 -23.57 6.68
CA ASP A 570 -3.96 -23.16 5.38
C ASP A 570 -3.42 -24.02 4.21
N SER A 571 -3.83 -23.66 2.99
CA SER A 571 -3.36 -24.34 1.77
C SER A 571 -1.85 -24.21 1.53
N ALA A 572 -1.19 -23.17 2.06
CA ALA A 572 0.25 -23.01 1.92
C ALA A 572 1.02 -24.04 2.76
N VAL A 573 0.55 -24.32 3.99
CA VAL A 573 1.16 -25.32 4.90
C VAL A 573 1.02 -26.73 4.33
N TRP A 574 -0.21 -27.13 3.96
CA TRP A 574 -0.45 -28.46 3.37
C TRP A 574 0.21 -28.60 2.00
N GLY A 575 0.22 -27.52 1.20
CA GLY A 575 0.89 -27.48 -0.10
C GLY A 575 2.42 -27.68 0.00
N ALA A 576 3.05 -27.10 1.03
CA ALA A 576 4.46 -27.34 1.32
C ALA A 576 4.74 -28.81 1.66
N LEU A 577 3.90 -29.44 2.48
CA LEU A 577 4.01 -30.87 2.81
C LEU A 577 3.80 -31.75 1.56
N LEU A 578 2.77 -31.49 0.75
CA LEU A 578 2.52 -32.23 -0.49
C LEU A 578 3.71 -32.11 -1.46
N GLY A 579 4.28 -30.90 -1.57
CA GLY A 579 5.48 -30.65 -2.37
C GLY A 579 6.69 -31.49 -1.90
N ALA A 580 6.90 -31.60 -0.60
CA ALA A 580 7.94 -32.41 0.01
C ALA A 580 7.69 -33.93 -0.21
N CYS A 581 6.46 -34.37 0.00
CA CYS A 581 6.07 -35.77 -0.25
C CYS A 581 6.34 -36.18 -1.70
N ARG A 582 6.10 -35.30 -2.67
CA ARG A 582 6.43 -35.54 -4.09
C ARG A 582 7.94 -35.73 -4.30
N VAL A 583 8.78 -34.90 -3.66
CA VAL A 583 10.23 -34.97 -3.80
C VAL A 583 10.77 -36.29 -3.23
N HIS A 584 10.31 -36.69 -2.04
CA HIS A 584 10.77 -37.87 -1.33
C HIS A 584 9.96 -39.15 -1.61
N GLY A 585 8.95 -39.09 -2.48
CA GLY A 585 8.19 -40.25 -2.93
C GLY A 585 7.22 -40.82 -1.89
N ASN A 586 6.86 -40.08 -0.85
CA ASN A 586 5.90 -40.53 0.16
C ASN A 586 4.47 -40.28 -0.31
N VAL A 587 3.87 -41.30 -0.94
CA VAL A 587 2.54 -41.22 -1.53
C VAL A 587 1.44 -41.18 -0.47
N GLU A 588 1.56 -41.93 0.61
CA GLU A 588 0.55 -42.01 1.67
C GLU A 588 0.35 -40.65 2.35
N LEU A 589 1.44 -40.01 2.80
CA LEU A 589 1.38 -38.71 3.41
C LEU A 589 0.96 -37.60 2.39
N GLY A 590 1.35 -37.78 1.12
CA GLY A 590 0.95 -36.91 0.03
C GLY A 590 -0.56 -36.96 -0.26
N ALA A 591 -1.15 -38.15 -0.23
CA ALA A 591 -2.59 -38.35 -0.37
C ALA A 591 -3.35 -37.69 0.79
N LEU A 592 -2.91 -37.91 2.03
CA LEU A 592 -3.48 -37.26 3.22
C LEU A 592 -3.44 -35.72 3.10
N ALA A 593 -2.29 -35.15 2.73
CA ALA A 593 -2.16 -33.69 2.56
C ALA A 593 -3.09 -33.16 1.46
N SER A 594 -3.30 -33.95 0.39
CA SER A 594 -4.17 -33.58 -0.71
C SER A 594 -5.65 -33.59 -0.33
N GLU A 595 -6.10 -34.48 0.57
CA GLU A 595 -7.47 -34.49 1.09
C GLU A 595 -7.80 -33.15 1.74
N PHE A 596 -6.96 -32.65 2.63
CA PHE A 596 -7.13 -31.32 3.25
C PHE A 596 -7.10 -30.21 2.21
N LEU A 597 -6.20 -30.27 1.22
CA LEU A 597 -6.10 -29.25 0.17
C LEU A 597 -7.36 -29.22 -0.72
N PHE A 598 -7.98 -30.35 -1.01
CA PHE A 598 -9.21 -30.42 -1.80
C PHE A 598 -10.42 -29.87 -1.06
N GLU A 599 -10.38 -29.78 0.27
CA GLU A 599 -11.40 -29.13 1.09
C GLU A 599 -11.13 -27.61 1.22
N ILE A 600 -9.87 -27.22 1.50
CA ILE A 600 -9.50 -25.82 1.78
C ILE A 600 -9.49 -24.99 0.49
N ASP A 601 -8.93 -25.53 -0.60
CA ASP A 601 -8.73 -24.83 -1.87
C ASP A 601 -9.09 -25.75 -3.06
N PRO A 602 -10.39 -26.05 -3.23
CA PRO A 602 -10.87 -27.04 -4.19
C PRO A 602 -10.66 -26.67 -5.65
N GLU A 603 -10.41 -25.38 -5.96
CA GLU A 603 -10.25 -24.88 -7.32
C GLU A 603 -8.80 -24.92 -7.81
N ASN A 604 -7.85 -25.19 -6.95
CA ASN A 604 -6.43 -25.20 -7.29
C ASN A 604 -6.03 -26.51 -7.99
N VAL A 605 -6.05 -26.50 -9.31
CA VAL A 605 -5.70 -27.66 -10.15
C VAL A 605 -4.29 -28.21 -9.86
N GLY A 606 -3.38 -27.40 -9.33
CA GLY A 606 -2.01 -27.78 -9.04
C GLY A 606 -1.92 -28.97 -8.08
N TYR A 607 -2.77 -29.03 -7.07
CA TYR A 607 -2.78 -30.14 -6.09
C TYR A 607 -3.21 -31.46 -6.70
N TYR A 608 -4.24 -31.43 -7.58
CA TYR A 608 -4.70 -32.62 -8.30
C TYR A 608 -3.61 -33.15 -9.25
N VAL A 609 -2.91 -32.26 -9.94
CA VAL A 609 -1.81 -32.63 -10.82
C VAL A 609 -0.65 -33.22 -10.02
N LEU A 610 -0.28 -32.67 -8.87
CA LEU A 610 0.79 -33.17 -8.02
C LEU A 610 0.48 -34.58 -7.54
N LEU A 611 -0.68 -34.81 -6.95
CA LEU A 611 -1.09 -36.14 -6.46
C LEU A 611 -1.21 -37.15 -7.59
N SER A 612 -1.84 -36.80 -8.71
CA SER A 612 -1.92 -37.65 -9.90
C SER A 612 -0.52 -38.08 -10.41
N ASN A 613 0.44 -37.13 -10.37
CA ASN A 613 1.81 -37.43 -10.78
C ASN A 613 2.55 -38.35 -9.77
N MET A 614 2.23 -38.24 -8.48
CA MET A 614 2.78 -39.15 -7.46
C MET A 614 2.27 -40.57 -7.65
N TYR A 615 0.97 -40.75 -7.88
CA TYR A 615 0.38 -42.06 -8.21
C TYR A 615 0.96 -42.65 -9.53
N ALA A 616 1.09 -41.81 -10.56
CA ALA A 616 1.69 -42.27 -11.83
C ALA A 616 3.12 -42.76 -11.66
N LYS A 617 3.93 -42.12 -10.80
CA LYS A 617 5.33 -42.51 -10.52
C LYS A 617 5.41 -43.86 -9.82
N THR A 618 4.40 -44.25 -9.03
CA THR A 618 4.34 -45.56 -8.36
C THR A 618 3.59 -46.62 -9.16
N GLY A 619 3.05 -46.28 -10.34
CA GLY A 619 2.28 -47.18 -11.18
C GLY A 619 0.84 -47.40 -10.73
N ASP A 620 0.35 -46.63 -9.82
CA ASP A 620 -1.05 -46.63 -9.36
C ASP A 620 -1.95 -45.85 -10.34
N TRP A 621 -2.32 -46.54 -11.43
CA TRP A 621 -3.14 -45.95 -12.50
C TRP A 621 -4.60 -45.74 -12.09
N ASP A 622 -5.10 -46.50 -11.11
CA ASP A 622 -6.45 -46.32 -10.57
C ASP A 622 -6.52 -45.01 -9.79
N GLY A 623 -5.57 -44.74 -8.91
CA GLY A 623 -5.42 -43.47 -8.19
C GLY A 623 -5.27 -42.26 -9.15
N VAL A 624 -4.52 -42.45 -10.24
CA VAL A 624 -4.40 -41.42 -11.29
C VAL A 624 -5.76 -41.09 -11.89
N ASN A 625 -6.55 -42.11 -12.27
CA ASN A 625 -7.83 -41.95 -12.88
C ASN A 625 -8.86 -41.29 -11.94
N ASP A 626 -8.85 -41.66 -10.68
CA ASP A 626 -9.74 -41.10 -9.66
C ASP A 626 -9.51 -39.62 -9.47
N VAL A 627 -8.25 -39.22 -9.26
CA VAL A 627 -7.87 -37.80 -9.06
C VAL A 627 -8.18 -36.98 -10.31
N ARG A 628 -7.86 -37.47 -11.51
CA ARG A 628 -8.16 -36.76 -12.78
C ARG A 628 -9.67 -36.65 -13.03
N SER A 629 -10.43 -37.66 -12.68
CA SER A 629 -11.91 -37.66 -12.79
C SER A 629 -12.50 -36.65 -11.80
N LEU A 630 -11.97 -36.55 -10.59
CA LEU A 630 -12.37 -35.55 -9.61
C LEU A 630 -12.12 -34.14 -10.13
N ALA A 631 -10.92 -33.86 -10.66
CA ALA A 631 -10.57 -32.57 -11.24
C ALA A 631 -11.52 -32.22 -12.43
N LYS A 632 -11.83 -33.19 -13.29
CA LYS A 632 -12.75 -33.03 -14.43
C LYS A 632 -14.18 -32.73 -13.97
N ARG A 633 -14.68 -33.40 -12.91
CA ARG A 633 -16.00 -33.14 -12.32
C ARG A 633 -16.12 -31.73 -11.77
N ARG A 634 -15.01 -31.18 -11.29
CA ARG A 634 -14.91 -29.78 -10.78
C ARG A 634 -14.62 -28.76 -11.88
N HIS A 635 -14.63 -29.18 -13.15
CA HIS A 635 -14.36 -28.34 -14.33
C HIS A 635 -13.01 -27.62 -14.30
N LEU A 636 -12.02 -28.19 -13.61
CA LEU A 636 -10.70 -27.59 -13.48
C LEU A 636 -9.89 -27.76 -14.77
N GLN A 637 -9.26 -26.68 -15.22
CA GLN A 637 -8.37 -26.67 -16.38
C GLN A 637 -6.93 -26.41 -15.95
N LYS A 638 -6.02 -27.27 -16.43
CA LYS A 638 -4.58 -27.10 -16.14
C LYS A 638 -4.04 -25.85 -16.84
N THR A 639 -3.45 -24.94 -16.11
CA THR A 639 -2.70 -23.81 -16.66
C THR A 639 -1.47 -24.34 -17.42
N PRO A 640 -1.27 -23.99 -18.71
CA PRO A 640 -0.11 -24.43 -19.47
C PRO A 640 1.18 -23.92 -18.86
N GLY A 641 2.23 -24.77 -18.84
CA GLY A 641 3.55 -24.33 -18.52
C GLY A 641 4.11 -23.46 -19.64
N TRP A 642 4.57 -22.24 -19.28
CA TRP A 642 5.25 -21.37 -20.22
C TRP A 642 6.61 -20.90 -19.69
N SER A 643 7.46 -20.51 -20.63
CA SER A 643 8.74 -19.87 -20.33
C SER A 643 8.90 -18.63 -21.21
N SER A 644 9.45 -17.56 -20.64
CA SER A 644 9.70 -16.33 -21.39
C SER A 644 11.16 -15.94 -21.36
N ILE A 645 11.55 -15.23 -22.41
CA ILE A 645 12.89 -14.62 -22.56
C ILE A 645 12.76 -13.24 -23.18
N GLU A 646 13.47 -12.27 -22.65
CA GLU A 646 13.57 -10.93 -23.24
C GLU A 646 14.78 -10.87 -24.18
N VAL A 647 14.53 -10.61 -25.46
CA VAL A 647 15.56 -10.41 -26.49
C VAL A 647 15.24 -9.14 -27.27
N ASN A 648 16.18 -8.23 -27.40
CA ASN A 648 16.02 -6.94 -28.10
C ASN A 648 14.81 -6.13 -27.59
N ASN A 649 14.63 -6.04 -26.28
CA ASN A 649 13.51 -5.36 -25.59
C ASN A 649 12.11 -5.94 -25.93
N LYS A 650 12.05 -7.15 -26.47
CA LYS A 650 10.82 -7.86 -26.75
C LYS A 650 10.78 -9.15 -25.93
N VAL A 651 9.69 -9.34 -25.19
CA VAL A 651 9.43 -10.56 -24.47
C VAL A 651 8.88 -11.60 -25.45
N ASN A 652 9.51 -12.77 -25.49
CA ASN A 652 9.07 -13.93 -26.29
C ASN A 652 8.64 -15.02 -25.34
N VAL A 653 7.40 -15.52 -25.51
CA VAL A 653 6.82 -16.54 -24.63
C VAL A 653 6.69 -17.86 -25.39
N PHE A 654 7.09 -18.95 -24.75
CA PHE A 654 7.06 -20.30 -25.28
C PHE A 654 6.18 -21.18 -24.40
N PHE A 655 5.26 -21.89 -25.03
CA PHE A 655 4.43 -22.89 -24.36
C PHE A 655 4.83 -24.27 -24.82
N THR A 656 4.70 -25.26 -23.93
CA THR A 656 4.91 -26.67 -24.30
C THR A 656 3.87 -27.09 -25.35
N GLY A 657 4.31 -27.54 -26.51
CA GLY A 657 3.44 -28.01 -27.60
C GLY A 657 2.84 -26.93 -28.49
N ASN A 658 3.16 -25.64 -28.27
CA ASN A 658 2.68 -24.56 -29.13
C ASN A 658 3.71 -24.23 -30.24
N GLN A 659 3.27 -24.33 -31.49
CA GLN A 659 4.09 -24.12 -32.69
C GLN A 659 3.90 -22.70 -33.29
N SER A 660 3.22 -21.79 -32.60
CA SER A 660 2.85 -20.49 -33.17
C SER A 660 3.99 -19.49 -33.30
N HIS A 661 5.15 -19.73 -32.69
CA HIS A 661 6.28 -18.81 -32.77
C HIS A 661 6.86 -18.75 -34.20
N PRO A 662 7.12 -17.58 -34.81
CA PRO A 662 7.62 -17.46 -36.19
C PRO A 662 8.89 -18.22 -36.49
N GLN A 663 9.77 -18.44 -35.52
CA GLN A 663 11.03 -19.16 -35.65
C GLN A 663 10.96 -20.61 -35.12
N TYR A 664 9.76 -21.16 -34.86
CA TYR A 664 9.58 -22.45 -34.18
C TYR A 664 10.37 -23.58 -34.85
N GLU A 665 10.28 -23.72 -36.20
CA GLU A 665 11.00 -24.77 -36.94
C GLU A 665 12.54 -24.64 -36.81
N ASN A 666 13.06 -23.44 -36.81
CA ASN A 666 14.50 -23.21 -36.66
C ASN A 666 14.94 -23.51 -35.23
N ILE A 667 14.14 -23.16 -34.23
CA ILE A 667 14.39 -23.47 -32.82
C ILE A 667 14.43 -24.99 -32.62
N CYS A 668 13.49 -25.75 -33.19
CA CYS A 668 13.47 -27.20 -33.11
C CYS A 668 14.69 -27.84 -33.76
N LYS A 669 15.12 -27.36 -34.96
CA LYS A 669 16.34 -27.85 -35.62
C LYS A 669 17.59 -27.62 -34.75
N GLU A 670 17.73 -26.45 -34.17
CA GLU A 670 18.88 -26.15 -33.31
C GLU A 670 18.82 -26.92 -31.98
N ALA A 671 17.62 -27.14 -31.42
CA ALA A 671 17.43 -27.95 -30.22
C ALA A 671 17.86 -29.40 -30.44
N VAL A 672 17.63 -30.01 -31.61
CA VAL A 672 18.11 -31.34 -31.97
C VAL A 672 19.64 -31.38 -32.03
N ILE A 673 20.27 -30.37 -32.64
CA ILE A 673 21.73 -30.25 -32.70
C ILE A 673 22.32 -30.15 -31.29
N LEU A 674 21.70 -29.32 -30.45
CA LEU A 674 22.11 -29.12 -29.06
C LEU A 674 21.97 -30.41 -28.24
N LEU A 675 20.88 -31.13 -28.42
CA LEU A 675 20.64 -32.43 -27.77
C LEU A 675 21.73 -33.47 -28.15
N ALA A 676 22.09 -33.55 -29.45
CA ALA A 676 23.16 -34.43 -29.90
C ALA A 676 24.51 -34.08 -29.25
N LYS A 677 24.84 -32.79 -29.13
CA LYS A 677 26.04 -32.30 -28.42
C LYS A 677 25.99 -32.64 -26.91
N MET A 678 24.84 -32.49 -26.25
CA MET A 678 24.70 -32.87 -24.84
C MET A 678 24.92 -34.36 -24.64
N LYS A 679 24.30 -35.21 -25.48
CA LYS A 679 24.50 -36.68 -25.43
C LYS A 679 25.97 -37.09 -25.61
N SER A 680 26.69 -36.42 -26.50
CA SER A 680 28.15 -36.72 -26.69
C SER A 680 28.97 -36.37 -25.47
N LEU A 681 28.48 -35.51 -24.57
CA LEU A 681 29.13 -35.18 -23.29
C LEU A 681 28.59 -35.94 -22.10
N GLY A 682 27.76 -36.95 -22.34
CA GLY A 682 27.25 -37.87 -21.28
C GLY A 682 25.89 -37.45 -20.70
N TYR A 683 25.14 -36.54 -21.34
CA TYR A 683 23.77 -36.27 -20.92
C TYR A 683 22.86 -37.46 -21.28
N VAL A 684 22.12 -37.93 -20.27
CA VAL A 684 21.10 -38.96 -20.41
C VAL A 684 19.74 -38.36 -20.07
N PRO A 685 18.73 -38.34 -20.99
CA PRO A 685 17.41 -37.86 -20.69
C PRO A 685 16.75 -38.66 -19.55
N ASP A 686 16.12 -37.96 -18.61
CA ASP A 686 15.38 -38.61 -17.53
C ASP A 686 13.90 -38.67 -17.89
N TYR A 687 13.48 -39.82 -18.43
CA TYR A 687 12.11 -40.06 -18.87
C TYR A 687 11.09 -40.13 -17.73
N SER A 688 11.51 -40.17 -16.47
CA SER A 688 10.62 -40.17 -15.31
C SER A 688 9.80 -38.87 -15.18
N PHE A 689 10.22 -37.82 -15.88
CA PHE A 689 9.49 -36.55 -15.96
C PHE A 689 8.45 -36.50 -17.06
N VAL A 690 8.33 -37.52 -17.92
CA VAL A 690 7.26 -37.71 -18.91
C VAL A 690 6.27 -38.73 -18.38
N LEU A 691 5.12 -38.23 -17.91
CA LEU A 691 4.08 -39.03 -17.27
C LEU A 691 3.02 -39.54 -18.28
N GLN A 692 3.36 -39.60 -19.55
CA GLN A 692 2.57 -40.15 -20.61
C GLN A 692 3.09 -41.55 -20.93
N ASP A 693 2.17 -42.48 -21.14
CA ASP A 693 2.49 -43.86 -21.53
C ASP A 693 2.74 -43.91 -23.04
N VAL A 694 3.95 -43.56 -23.44
CA VAL A 694 4.40 -43.48 -24.84
C VAL A 694 5.79 -44.08 -24.96
N GLU A 695 6.25 -44.40 -26.16
CA GLU A 695 7.55 -44.94 -26.43
C GLU A 695 8.71 -43.97 -26.06
N GLU A 696 9.92 -44.49 -25.85
CA GLU A 696 11.05 -43.68 -25.40
C GLU A 696 11.44 -42.55 -26.36
N ASP A 697 11.35 -42.81 -27.68
CA ASP A 697 11.65 -41.77 -28.69
C ASP A 697 10.64 -40.61 -28.61
N GLU A 698 9.38 -40.91 -28.33
CA GLU A 698 8.34 -39.91 -28.16
C GLU A 698 8.48 -39.15 -26.84
N LYS A 699 8.93 -39.84 -25.75
CA LYS A 699 9.28 -39.19 -24.47
C LYS A 699 10.45 -38.21 -24.65
N GLU A 700 11.45 -38.56 -25.43
CA GLU A 700 12.57 -37.68 -25.72
C GLU A 700 12.12 -36.42 -26.50
N HIS A 701 11.24 -36.64 -27.46
CA HIS A 701 10.65 -35.50 -28.22
C HIS A 701 9.86 -34.56 -27.31
N ILE A 702 9.05 -35.10 -26.37
CA ILE A 702 8.29 -34.33 -25.40
C ILE A 702 9.24 -33.50 -24.52
N LEU A 703 10.32 -34.10 -23.98
CA LEU A 703 11.31 -33.40 -23.16
C LEU A 703 12.03 -32.29 -23.93
N SER A 704 12.34 -32.53 -25.21
CA SER A 704 13.01 -31.56 -26.06
C SER A 704 12.16 -30.34 -26.37
N ASN A 705 10.84 -30.48 -26.32
CA ASN A 705 9.85 -29.42 -26.56
C ASN A 705 9.32 -28.77 -25.28
N HIS A 706 9.98 -28.99 -24.14
CA HIS A 706 9.66 -28.22 -22.94
C HIS A 706 9.93 -26.74 -23.17
N SER A 707 9.05 -25.88 -22.66
CA SER A 707 9.11 -24.43 -22.87
C SER A 707 10.44 -23.79 -22.49
N GLU A 708 11.12 -24.33 -21.46
CA GLU A 708 12.44 -23.87 -21.02
C GLU A 708 13.50 -24.13 -22.11
N ARG A 709 13.50 -25.32 -22.70
CA ARG A 709 14.46 -25.66 -23.75
C ARG A 709 14.25 -24.83 -25.00
N LEU A 710 13.00 -24.62 -25.39
CA LEU A 710 12.66 -23.74 -26.52
C LEU A 710 13.13 -22.30 -26.26
N ALA A 711 12.87 -21.75 -25.09
CA ALA A 711 13.29 -20.40 -24.71
C ALA A 711 14.82 -20.25 -24.66
N ILE A 712 15.55 -21.23 -24.09
CA ILE A 712 17.02 -21.24 -24.06
C ILE A 712 17.58 -21.30 -25.48
N THR A 713 17.08 -22.24 -26.31
CA THR A 713 17.54 -22.38 -27.70
C THR A 713 17.29 -21.11 -28.51
N PHE A 714 16.11 -20.49 -28.38
CA PHE A 714 15.82 -19.21 -29.00
C PHE A 714 16.83 -18.11 -28.55
N GLY A 715 17.12 -18.06 -27.26
CA GLY A 715 18.11 -17.12 -26.70
C GLY A 715 19.51 -17.34 -27.27
N LEU A 716 19.94 -18.59 -27.42
CA LEU A 716 21.22 -18.94 -28.01
C LEU A 716 21.33 -18.49 -29.48
N MET A 717 20.24 -18.63 -30.25
CA MET A 717 20.17 -18.24 -31.66
C MET A 717 20.16 -16.72 -31.90
N ASN A 718 19.52 -15.97 -30.99
CA ASN A 718 19.20 -14.57 -31.24
C ASN A 718 20.00 -13.58 -30.36
N THR A 719 21.00 -14.04 -29.64
CA THR A 719 21.89 -13.21 -28.81
C THR A 719 23.36 -13.52 -29.09
N ALA A 720 24.23 -12.52 -28.92
CA ALA A 720 25.66 -12.65 -29.20
C ALA A 720 26.29 -13.76 -28.30
N PRO A 721 27.34 -14.47 -28.81
CA PRO A 721 28.09 -15.41 -28.00
C PRO A 721 28.60 -14.82 -26.68
N LYS A 722 28.66 -15.62 -25.61
CA LYS A 722 29.09 -15.22 -24.26
C LYS A 722 28.19 -14.24 -23.53
N THR A 723 27.05 -13.80 -24.09
CA THR A 723 26.06 -13.03 -23.34
C THR A 723 25.27 -13.95 -22.42
N SER A 724 24.90 -13.47 -21.21
CA SER A 724 24.06 -14.22 -20.30
C SER A 724 22.62 -14.35 -20.85
N ILE A 725 21.99 -15.50 -20.61
CA ILE A 725 20.60 -15.79 -20.96
C ILE A 725 19.77 -15.79 -19.70
N LYS A 726 18.62 -15.12 -19.70
CA LYS A 726 17.68 -15.12 -18.57
C LYS A 726 16.31 -15.63 -19.03
N ILE A 727 15.84 -16.66 -18.35
CA ILE A 727 14.56 -17.30 -18.61
C ILE A 727 13.66 -17.15 -17.38
N PHE A 728 12.41 -16.85 -17.59
CA PHE A 728 11.37 -16.84 -16.58
C PHE A 728 10.37 -17.97 -16.87
N LYS A 729 10.03 -18.75 -15.86
CA LYS A 729 9.09 -19.86 -15.94
C LYS A 729 8.00 -19.75 -14.89
N ASN A 730 6.76 -19.96 -15.32
CA ASN A 730 5.59 -19.90 -14.43
C ASN A 730 5.46 -21.13 -13.50
N LEU A 731 6.12 -22.23 -13.83
CA LEU A 731 6.14 -23.46 -13.05
C LEU A 731 7.56 -23.75 -12.56
N ARG A 732 7.66 -24.72 -11.65
CA ARG A 732 8.98 -25.23 -11.23
C ARG A 732 9.68 -25.94 -12.40
N VAL A 733 10.98 -25.74 -12.55
CA VAL A 733 11.81 -26.42 -13.55
C VAL A 733 11.82 -27.91 -13.26
N CYS A 734 11.63 -28.77 -14.24
CA CYS A 734 11.76 -30.23 -14.05
C CYS A 734 13.22 -30.66 -13.96
N GLY A 735 13.49 -31.81 -13.30
CA GLY A 735 14.85 -32.29 -13.09
C GLY A 735 15.62 -32.50 -14.38
N ASP A 736 14.95 -32.99 -15.42
CA ASP A 736 15.56 -33.18 -16.72
C ASP A 736 15.96 -31.85 -17.39
N CYS A 737 15.09 -30.83 -17.40
CA CYS A 737 15.42 -29.50 -17.90
C CYS A 737 16.53 -28.83 -17.09
N HIS A 738 16.52 -29.03 -15.76
CA HIS A 738 17.59 -28.53 -14.89
C HIS A 738 18.93 -29.16 -15.26
N ASN A 739 18.98 -30.48 -15.41
CA ASN A 739 20.19 -31.19 -15.82
C ASN A 739 20.66 -30.81 -17.24
N ALA A 740 19.71 -30.74 -18.20
CA ALA A 740 20.01 -30.29 -19.56
C ALA A 740 20.62 -28.89 -19.58
N THR A 741 20.11 -27.97 -18.78
CA THR A 741 20.60 -26.58 -18.72
C THR A 741 22.04 -26.53 -18.19
N LYS A 742 22.46 -27.43 -17.29
CA LYS A 742 23.87 -27.58 -16.88
C LYS A 742 24.74 -27.90 -18.08
N PHE A 743 24.39 -28.94 -18.86
CA PHE A 743 25.14 -29.29 -20.06
C PHE A 743 25.16 -28.17 -21.08
N ILE A 744 24.01 -27.47 -21.31
CA ILE A 744 23.93 -26.34 -22.24
C ILE A 744 24.89 -25.21 -21.79
N SER A 745 24.91 -24.87 -20.49
CA SER A 745 25.81 -23.83 -19.97
C SER A 745 27.31 -24.18 -20.21
N ARG A 746 27.66 -25.45 -20.05
CA ARG A 746 29.03 -25.97 -20.32
C ARG A 746 29.38 -25.94 -21.80
N ILE A 747 28.47 -26.39 -22.68
CA ILE A 747 28.68 -26.45 -24.14
C ILE A 747 28.84 -25.04 -24.75
N THR A 748 28.02 -24.09 -24.27
CA THR A 748 27.96 -22.76 -24.85
C THR A 748 28.87 -21.74 -24.16
N GLU A 749 29.51 -22.12 -23.05
CA GLU A 749 30.30 -21.22 -22.18
C GLU A 749 29.54 -19.98 -21.77
N ARG A 750 28.22 -20.15 -21.56
CA ARG A 750 27.32 -19.03 -21.23
C ARG A 750 26.70 -19.23 -19.84
N GLU A 751 26.56 -18.13 -19.13
CA GLU A 751 25.75 -18.09 -17.94
C GLU A 751 24.27 -18.12 -18.35
N ILE A 752 23.53 -19.10 -17.82
CA ILE A 752 22.09 -19.23 -18.02
C ILE A 752 21.43 -19.10 -16.66
N THR A 753 20.56 -18.12 -16.52
CA THR A 753 19.79 -17.92 -15.31
C THR A 753 18.34 -18.30 -15.61
N VAL A 754 17.79 -19.23 -14.86
CA VAL A 754 16.38 -19.61 -14.92
C VAL A 754 15.72 -19.22 -13.60
N ARG A 755 14.73 -18.33 -13.65
CA ARG A 755 13.81 -18.05 -12.53
C ARG A 755 12.58 -18.91 -12.71
N ASP A 756 12.33 -19.80 -11.78
CA ASP A 756 11.11 -20.58 -11.73
C ASP A 756 10.12 -19.99 -10.69
N SER A 757 9.00 -20.66 -10.42
CA SER A 757 8.01 -20.22 -9.44
C SER A 757 8.55 -20.02 -8.03
N ASN A 758 9.70 -20.64 -7.68
CA ASN A 758 10.22 -20.69 -6.32
C ASN A 758 11.51 -19.90 -6.13
N ARG A 759 12.43 -19.97 -7.10
CA ARG A 759 13.81 -19.45 -6.91
C ARG A 759 14.53 -19.20 -8.23
N PHE A 760 15.74 -18.63 -8.13
CA PHE A 760 16.70 -18.57 -9.23
C PHE A 760 17.60 -19.78 -9.27
N HIS A 761 17.90 -20.26 -10.48
CA HIS A 761 18.91 -21.24 -10.82
C HIS A 761 19.95 -20.57 -11.71
N HIS A 762 21.16 -20.38 -11.20
CA HIS A 762 22.28 -19.81 -11.97
C HIS A 762 23.15 -20.95 -12.45
N PHE A 763 23.15 -21.20 -13.75
CA PHE A 763 23.95 -22.24 -14.40
C PHE A 763 25.18 -21.60 -15.03
N ARG A 764 26.34 -22.10 -14.63
CA ARG A 764 27.63 -21.69 -15.18
C ARG A 764 28.58 -22.85 -15.17
N ASP A 765 29.31 -23.06 -16.28
CA ASP A 765 30.33 -24.09 -16.44
C ASP A 765 29.86 -25.52 -16.08
N GLY A 766 28.57 -25.82 -16.29
CA GLY A 766 27.97 -27.11 -15.98
C GLY A 766 27.50 -27.28 -14.54
N ILE A 767 27.57 -26.25 -13.71
CA ILE A 767 27.17 -26.29 -12.30
C ILE A 767 25.97 -25.33 -12.11
N CYS A 768 25.04 -25.71 -11.22
CA CYS A 768 23.94 -24.81 -10.78
C CYS A 768 24.19 -24.29 -9.37
N SER A 769 23.88 -23.02 -9.13
CA SER A 769 23.99 -22.39 -7.80
C SER A 769 23.15 -23.07 -6.72
N CYS A 770 22.12 -23.86 -7.08
CA CYS A 770 21.29 -24.58 -6.14
C CYS A 770 21.96 -25.83 -5.52
N GLY A 771 23.10 -26.27 -6.07
CA GLY A 771 23.78 -27.52 -5.60
C GLY A 771 22.90 -28.76 -5.70
N ASP A 772 21.93 -28.75 -6.64
CA ASP A 772 20.92 -29.81 -6.82
C ASP A 772 19.94 -29.98 -5.64
N TYR A 773 19.93 -29.01 -4.73
CA TYR A 773 18.95 -28.92 -3.64
C TYR A 773 17.80 -27.97 -4.04
N TRP A 774 16.70 -28.56 -4.52
CA TRP A 774 15.58 -27.75 -5.04
C TRP A 774 14.24 -28.52 -5.10
#